data_ef768beb159e08238495690a7e543d77
#
_entry.id   ef768beb159e08238495690a7e543d77
#
_cell.length_a   1.000
_cell.length_b   1.000
_cell.length_c   1.000
_cell.angle_alpha   90.00
_cell.angle_beta   90.00
_cell.angle_gamma   90.00
#
_symmetry.space_group_name_H-M   'P 1'
#
loop_
_entity.id
_entity.type
_entity.pdbx_description
1 polymer ?
#
loop_
_entity_poly.entity_id
_entity_poly.type
_entity_poly.pdbx_seq_one_letter_code
_entity_poly.pdbx_strand_id
1 'polypeptide(L)'
;MNRSGTGWLLLAGPLLLATSSAQANYSPNDWRQYQLTGESSRQLAARITEITYELKARSSNAPYQQLRVYRRFDWQSSDLAALAEQQCGEPQLKVDAGWQIRFVRCEARIPAGKLIPASSYDFGYGLKQGRWEQLAGTPTAQRQDRLPLPQAIILGQSERELDRCELNPQGRCAESEWHYQPQDWQQLQVLEETPSERDGRLEQIFFRLQPVAGSQAAAQVSEIHVWRRYQWQLDQLTPQQECDEPQERKEGSNTIRYRICRQEIPAGSEVQVTLQDSGYQYPVAGGEWQPLPESKEWQESRVLNRPIVLASKEEQLECRRANGRLCSEPEQPDVDLLDSDAAKLVADVSGQNSPAWQADYGHDDAKLMAVVRGMRALLAANQPTHPAMDKLLYYVRAHNYHGGVGKESDQAARALAGVMIDLLNHPLLLGAEPQDQAGTVLEAWSVAAQGQLGQAAFRQSAAPMLAQLNQALGYAVQHAAQINGHKPWADGLFELLNLVDQSASYGQQADFSAAVLQQEAALRQSLLQLGLSELALWKQRDGSRDLFIFNNILDAHSRLYQMMRYLHHTSPDKAIAYRQQLDRDVIAIMRQQGLIPGGQHPAAMLEEVSLTLSSYYLTYTDRTSEACISGEFAGLCTPIRMEDILPFEHTCSPTLRLRAQDLTQAQAEGICRELGDEEQRFHQQMETGWQPVADDHNEALELVIFNSSADWGRYGSALFGVSTDNGGIYIEGDPARPGNQARFFAYEAEWKRPAFQVWNLRHEYVHYLDGRFNQYGSFGHYPLNRTTWWAEGIAEYIAHGQCFARGLDNVANRPANQRPTLAAILHLDYDQGGEMVYSWSYTVHRFLNDTGRGASWLALAQALRNPDRQQAMSDFEGELDRLIANDSDAYQAWLARDLLPWWQANKESDACKGNDSAH
;
A
#
# COMPACT_ATOMS: atom_id res chain seq x y z
N MET A 1 -3.49 2.95 -23.30
CA MET A 1 -4.11 3.16 -22.00
C MET A 1 -3.18 4.04 -21.22
N ASN A 2 -3.65 5.24 -20.94
CA ASN A 2 -2.78 6.27 -20.38
C ASN A 2 -2.38 5.92 -18.95
N ARG A 3 -1.15 5.54 -18.75
CA ARG A 3 -0.46 5.71 -17.48
C ARG A 3 -0.05 7.17 -17.26
N SER A 4 -0.86 8.10 -17.75
CA SER A 4 -0.58 9.51 -17.53
C SER A 4 -0.90 9.84 -16.08
N GLY A 5 0.11 9.91 -15.29
CA GLY A 5 0.19 10.78 -14.13
C GLY A 5 -0.59 10.42 -12.88
N THR A 6 -1.45 9.43 -12.86
CA THR A 6 -2.29 9.15 -11.68
C THR A 6 -1.67 8.18 -10.70
N GLY A 7 -0.82 7.29 -11.10
CA GLY A 7 -0.10 6.38 -10.19
C GLY A 7 0.83 7.08 -9.18
N TRP A 8 1.13 8.28 -9.40
CA TRP A 8 2.14 9.08 -8.72
C TRP A 8 1.76 9.61 -7.37
N LEU A 9 0.50 9.87 -7.17
CA LEU A 9 0.04 10.43 -5.90
C LEU A 9 0.00 9.42 -4.78
N LEU A 10 -0.09 8.16 -5.11
CA LEU A 10 -0.13 7.10 -4.09
C LEU A 10 1.25 6.60 -3.70
N LEU A 11 2.23 6.79 -4.56
CA LEU A 11 3.63 6.50 -4.24
C LEU A 11 4.37 7.69 -3.65
N ALA A 12 3.73 8.80 -3.47
CA ALA A 12 4.20 9.80 -2.54
C ALA A 12 4.02 9.29 -1.10
N GLY A 13 4.41 8.09 -0.86
CA GLY A 13 5.09 7.75 0.37
C GLY A 13 6.24 8.76 0.51
N PRO A 14 6.85 8.85 1.58
CA PRO A 14 7.48 9.82 2.43
C PRO A 14 8.19 11.02 1.81
N LEU A 15 8.12 11.22 0.53
CA LEU A 15 8.93 12.17 -0.20
C LEU A 15 8.59 13.65 0.01
N LEU A 16 7.45 13.94 0.57
CA LEU A 16 7.04 15.31 0.83
C LEU A 16 7.54 15.87 2.16
N LEU A 17 8.49 15.22 2.79
CA LEU A 17 8.97 15.64 4.10
C LEU A 17 9.94 16.79 4.09
N ALA A 18 10.38 17.25 2.96
CA ALA A 18 11.52 18.17 2.99
C ALA A 18 11.17 19.64 3.14
N THR A 19 9.93 20.07 2.92
CA THR A 19 9.66 21.52 3.00
C THR A 19 8.23 21.84 3.37
N SER A 20 7.66 21.24 4.37
CA SER A 20 6.49 21.87 4.93
C SER A 20 6.96 23.00 5.83
N SER A 21 6.76 24.20 5.35
CA SER A 21 6.56 25.37 6.18
C SER A 21 5.77 24.98 7.42
N ALA A 22 6.09 25.55 8.54
CA ALA A 22 5.49 25.40 9.85
C ALA A 22 3.96 25.41 9.90
N GLN A 23 3.33 24.46 9.25
CA GLN A 23 2.06 23.95 9.68
C GLN A 23 2.39 22.97 10.78
N ALA A 24 1.80 23.19 11.93
CA ALA A 24 1.95 22.30 13.05
C ALA A 24 1.53 20.91 12.59
N ASN A 25 2.51 20.14 12.17
CA ASN A 25 2.31 18.78 11.74
C ASN A 25 1.81 18.03 12.95
N TYR A 26 0.68 17.36 12.81
CA TYR A 26 0.24 16.42 13.81
C TYR A 26 1.38 15.41 14.02
N SER A 27 1.94 15.40 15.22
CA SER A 27 2.82 14.35 15.68
C SER A 27 1.99 13.34 16.48
N PRO A 28 2.08 12.05 16.22
CA PRO A 28 1.38 11.04 16.99
C PRO A 28 1.61 11.12 18.51
N ASN A 29 2.68 11.76 18.91
CA ASN A 29 3.05 11.94 20.32
C ASN A 29 2.77 13.34 20.87
N ASP A 30 2.37 14.30 20.06
CA ASP A 30 2.14 15.67 20.50
C ASP A 30 0.66 15.98 20.77
N TRP A 31 0.10 15.28 21.73
CA TRP A 31 -1.27 15.55 22.19
C TRP A 31 -1.36 16.66 23.26
N ARG A 32 -0.26 17.32 23.58
CA ARG A 32 -0.21 18.35 24.64
C ARG A 32 -1.15 19.53 24.36
N GLN A 33 -1.34 19.88 23.10
CA GLN A 33 -2.24 20.97 22.67
C GLN A 33 -3.69 20.53 22.57
N TYR A 34 -3.97 19.23 22.71
CA TYR A 34 -5.30 18.67 22.56
C TYR A 34 -5.74 17.90 23.80
N GLN A 35 -7.02 17.78 23.95
CA GLN A 35 -7.66 16.96 24.97
C GLN A 35 -8.42 15.84 24.28
N LEU A 36 -8.18 14.62 24.68
CA LEU A 36 -8.93 13.45 24.24
C LEU A 36 -10.40 13.61 24.68
N THR A 37 -11.32 13.54 23.73
CA THR A 37 -12.77 13.66 23.97
C THR A 37 -13.52 12.38 23.66
N GLY A 38 -12.92 11.49 22.86
CA GLY A 38 -13.48 10.18 22.55
C GLY A 38 -12.38 9.22 22.08
N GLU A 39 -12.58 7.94 22.40
CA GLU A 39 -11.75 6.86 21.92
C GLU A 39 -12.66 5.67 21.58
N SER A 40 -12.47 5.11 20.40
CA SER A 40 -13.14 3.88 20.00
C SER A 40 -12.16 2.96 19.30
N SER A 41 -12.37 1.65 19.40
CA SER A 41 -11.50 0.67 18.76
C SER A 41 -12.29 -0.26 17.84
N ARG A 42 -11.71 -0.58 16.71
CA ARG A 42 -12.16 -1.68 15.85
C ARG A 42 -11.35 -2.93 16.18
N GLN A 43 -12.05 -4.05 16.23
CA GLN A 43 -11.45 -5.34 16.51
C GLN A 43 -11.79 -6.32 15.41
N LEU A 44 -10.82 -7.17 15.10
CA LEU A 44 -10.95 -8.23 14.13
C LEU A 44 -10.34 -9.51 14.68
N ALA A 45 -11.09 -10.62 14.66
CA ALA A 45 -10.61 -11.90 15.14
C ALA A 45 -9.84 -11.78 16.48
N ALA A 46 -10.47 -11.11 17.45
CA ALA A 46 -9.91 -10.79 18.76
C ALA A 46 -8.65 -9.88 18.75
N ARG A 47 -8.39 -9.14 17.69
CA ARG A 47 -7.28 -8.18 17.59
C ARG A 47 -7.81 -6.77 17.37
N ILE A 48 -7.16 -5.77 17.95
CA ILE A 48 -7.44 -4.37 17.64
C ILE A 48 -6.77 -4.05 16.31
N THR A 49 -7.54 -3.67 15.30
CA THR A 49 -7.03 -3.29 13.99
C THR A 49 -6.92 -1.79 13.80
N GLU A 50 -7.74 -1.04 14.50
CA GLU A 50 -7.73 0.42 14.45
C GLU A 50 -8.23 1.01 15.76
N ILE A 51 -7.61 2.09 16.22
CA ILE A 51 -8.14 2.94 17.29
C ILE A 51 -8.40 4.31 16.70
N THR A 52 -9.61 4.81 16.88
CA THR A 52 -10.01 6.18 16.51
C THR A 52 -9.95 7.06 17.75
N TYR A 53 -9.22 8.15 17.68
CA TYR A 53 -9.12 9.17 18.71
C TYR A 53 -9.81 10.45 18.26
N GLU A 54 -10.70 10.96 19.08
CA GLU A 54 -11.29 12.29 18.90
C GLU A 54 -10.67 13.24 19.92
N LEU A 55 -10.08 14.32 19.43
CA LEU A 55 -9.33 15.26 20.23
C LEU A 55 -9.84 16.68 19.99
N LYS A 56 -9.93 17.47 21.03
CA LYS A 56 -10.34 18.87 20.99
C LYS A 56 -9.20 19.76 21.42
N ALA A 57 -8.98 20.86 20.73
CA ALA A 57 -7.97 21.85 21.09
C ALA A 57 -8.14 22.38 22.51
N ARG A 58 -7.04 22.47 23.26
CA ARG A 58 -7.00 23.05 24.60
C ARG A 58 -6.92 24.58 24.59
N SER A 59 -6.51 25.17 23.47
CA SER A 59 -6.38 26.62 23.32
C SER A 59 -6.74 27.06 21.89
N SER A 60 -7.04 28.34 21.72
CA SER A 60 -7.32 28.93 20.40
C SER A 60 -6.09 29.01 19.48
N ASN A 61 -4.89 28.78 19.99
CA ASN A 61 -3.65 28.79 19.21
C ASN A 61 -3.29 27.41 18.62
N ALA A 62 -4.10 26.39 18.89
CA ALA A 62 -3.90 25.09 18.27
C ALA A 62 -4.23 25.18 16.77
N PRO A 63 -3.45 24.52 15.90
CA PRO A 63 -3.63 24.60 14.44
C PRO A 63 -4.97 24.09 13.96
N TYR A 64 -5.58 23.18 14.70
CA TYR A 64 -6.90 22.63 14.43
C TYR A 64 -7.80 22.74 15.66
N GLN A 65 -9.08 22.98 15.46
CA GLN A 65 -10.08 23.06 16.55
C GLN A 65 -10.39 21.67 17.13
N GLN A 66 -10.40 20.68 16.27
CA GLN A 66 -10.58 19.26 16.60
C GLN A 66 -9.69 18.43 15.71
N LEU A 67 -9.31 17.25 16.20
CA LEU A 67 -8.63 16.21 15.41
C LEU A 67 -9.44 14.92 15.51
N ARG A 68 -9.49 14.19 14.43
CA ARG A 68 -9.90 12.79 14.39
C ARG A 68 -8.74 12.00 13.83
N VAL A 69 -8.15 11.15 14.64
CA VAL A 69 -6.95 10.38 14.32
C VAL A 69 -7.26 8.91 14.35
N TYR A 70 -6.87 8.22 13.32
CA TYR A 70 -7.00 6.78 13.17
C TYR A 70 -5.62 6.16 13.30
N ARG A 71 -5.43 5.31 14.29
CA ARG A 71 -4.22 4.50 14.46
C ARG A 71 -4.52 3.10 14.00
N ARG A 72 -3.92 2.68 12.89
CA ARG A 72 -4.02 1.32 12.34
C ARG A 72 -2.87 0.47 12.85
N PHE A 73 -3.16 -0.81 13.04
CA PHE A 73 -2.23 -1.79 13.55
C PHE A 73 -2.10 -2.95 12.58
N ASP A 74 -0.87 -3.18 12.12
CA ASP A 74 -0.50 -4.36 11.33
C ASP A 74 0.10 -5.39 12.27
N TRP A 75 -0.59 -6.51 12.45
CA TRP A 75 -0.21 -7.58 13.35
C TRP A 75 0.77 -8.53 12.65
N GLN A 76 1.91 -8.77 13.26
CA GLN A 76 2.87 -9.74 12.74
C GLN A 76 2.35 -11.16 12.99
N SER A 77 1.88 -11.81 11.93
CA SER A 77 1.26 -13.13 12.00
C SER A 77 2.25 -14.27 12.22
N SER A 78 3.53 -14.09 11.87
CA SER A 78 4.57 -15.11 11.97
C SER A 78 4.87 -15.59 13.39
N ASP A 79 4.57 -14.78 14.41
CA ASP A 79 4.98 -15.06 15.79
C ASP A 79 3.83 -15.51 16.69
N LEU A 80 2.61 -15.64 16.17
CA LEU A 80 1.45 -16.01 16.98
C LEU A 80 1.57 -17.41 17.58
N ALA A 81 2.15 -18.35 16.86
CA ALA A 81 2.37 -19.70 17.36
C ALA A 81 3.35 -19.72 18.56
N ALA A 82 4.37 -18.82 18.52
CA ALA A 82 5.33 -18.68 19.62
C ALA A 82 4.73 -18.03 20.88
N LEU A 83 3.60 -17.34 20.74
CA LEU A 83 2.89 -16.68 21.84
C LEU A 83 1.77 -17.55 22.43
N ALA A 84 1.50 -18.70 21.83
CA ALA A 84 0.46 -19.60 22.30
C ALA A 84 0.87 -20.27 23.60
N GLU A 85 -0.03 -20.22 24.56
CA GLU A 85 0.07 -20.95 25.80
C GLU A 85 -0.77 -22.21 25.70
N GLN A 86 -0.22 -23.33 26.15
CA GLN A 86 -0.98 -24.55 26.16
C GLN A 86 -1.79 -24.61 27.48
N GLN A 87 -3.09 -24.51 27.37
CA GLN A 87 -3.99 -24.72 28.54
C GLN A 87 -4.62 -26.09 28.43
N CYS A 88 -4.35 -26.94 29.41
CA CYS A 88 -4.89 -28.28 29.47
C CYS A 88 -5.97 -28.35 30.54
N GLY A 89 -7.03 -29.09 30.24
CA GLY A 89 -8.09 -29.41 31.17
C GLY A 89 -7.67 -30.43 32.25
N GLU A 90 -8.61 -30.82 33.11
CA GLU A 90 -8.38 -31.87 34.12
C GLU A 90 -8.08 -33.21 33.43
N PRO A 91 -7.19 -34.02 34.04
CA PRO A 91 -6.86 -35.33 33.52
C PRO A 91 -8.08 -36.24 33.41
N GLN A 92 -8.21 -36.88 32.27
CA GLN A 92 -9.26 -37.83 31.94
C GLN A 92 -8.65 -39.22 31.74
N LEU A 93 -9.44 -40.27 31.99
CA LEU A 93 -9.03 -41.65 31.77
C LEU A 93 -9.80 -42.23 30.57
N LYS A 94 -9.08 -42.92 29.73
CA LYS A 94 -9.68 -43.79 28.67
C LYS A 94 -8.98 -45.15 28.71
N VAL A 95 -9.71 -46.18 28.31
CA VAL A 95 -9.14 -47.51 28.13
C VAL A 95 -9.14 -47.80 26.64
N ASP A 96 -7.96 -48.10 26.11
CA ASP A 96 -7.76 -48.38 24.68
C ASP A 96 -6.75 -49.52 24.54
N ALA A 97 -7.14 -50.58 23.82
CA ALA A 97 -6.30 -51.75 23.48
C ALA A 97 -5.59 -52.42 24.69
N GLY A 98 -6.21 -52.45 25.85
CA GLY A 98 -5.64 -53.09 27.06
C GLY A 98 -4.79 -52.17 27.92
N TRP A 99 -4.70 -50.89 27.57
CA TRP A 99 -4.03 -49.83 28.30
C TRP A 99 -5.04 -48.91 28.97
N GLN A 100 -4.82 -48.56 30.22
CA GLN A 100 -5.46 -47.41 30.84
C GLN A 100 -4.59 -46.16 30.54
N ILE A 101 -5.14 -45.22 29.78
CA ILE A 101 -4.43 -44.02 29.37
C ILE A 101 -5.05 -42.84 30.12
N ARG A 102 -4.21 -42.14 30.85
CA ARG A 102 -4.56 -40.86 31.45
C ARG A 102 -4.10 -39.75 30.48
N PHE A 103 -5.01 -38.91 30.07
CA PHE A 103 -4.76 -37.86 29.11
C PHE A 103 -5.42 -36.55 29.52
N VAL A 104 -4.91 -35.47 29.00
CA VAL A 104 -5.54 -34.16 29.08
C VAL A 104 -5.85 -33.65 27.68
N ARG A 105 -6.96 -32.94 27.55
CA ARG A 105 -7.25 -32.17 26.36
C ARG A 105 -6.65 -30.79 26.54
N CYS A 106 -5.76 -30.42 25.62
CA CYS A 106 -5.04 -29.17 25.65
C CYS A 106 -5.48 -28.30 24.51
N GLU A 107 -5.66 -27.02 24.79
CA GLU A 107 -5.89 -25.99 23.81
C GLU A 107 -4.62 -25.14 23.71
N ALA A 108 -4.04 -25.03 22.49
CA ALA A 108 -3.03 -24.04 22.23
C ALA A 108 -3.76 -22.71 22.01
N ARG A 109 -3.66 -21.79 22.95
CA ARG A 109 -4.39 -20.53 22.91
C ARG A 109 -3.50 -19.37 23.33
N ILE A 110 -3.77 -18.23 22.74
CA ILE A 110 -3.21 -16.97 23.21
C ILE A 110 -4.28 -16.36 24.15
N PRO A 111 -3.98 -16.16 25.44
CA PRO A 111 -4.99 -15.68 26.39
C PRO A 111 -5.40 -14.23 26.11
N ALA A 112 -6.61 -13.86 26.50
CA ALA A 112 -7.04 -12.48 26.55
C ALA A 112 -6.10 -11.66 27.46
N GLY A 113 -5.80 -10.42 27.05
CA GLY A 113 -4.85 -9.57 27.76
C GLY A 113 -3.38 -9.75 27.34
N LYS A 114 -3.04 -10.81 26.61
CA LYS A 114 -1.67 -11.02 26.11
C LYS A 114 -1.27 -9.88 25.20
N LEU A 115 -0.10 -9.30 25.44
CA LEU A 115 0.46 -8.22 24.61
C LEU A 115 1.11 -8.81 23.38
N ILE A 116 0.59 -8.48 22.21
CA ILE A 116 1.10 -8.94 20.91
C ILE A 116 1.78 -7.81 20.17
N PRO A 117 2.98 -8.04 19.59
CA PRO A 117 3.65 -7.05 18.75
C PRO A 117 2.81 -6.70 17.53
N ALA A 118 2.68 -5.41 17.25
CA ALA A 118 2.03 -4.89 16.08
C ALA A 118 2.75 -3.63 15.61
N SER A 119 2.88 -3.46 14.30
CA SER A 119 3.30 -2.19 13.76
C SER A 119 2.11 -1.25 13.70
N SER A 120 2.30 0.03 13.99
CA SER A 120 1.22 1.00 13.87
C SER A 120 1.61 2.24 13.09
N TYR A 121 0.62 2.85 12.43
CA TYR A 121 0.74 4.15 11.79
C TYR A 121 -0.55 4.97 11.99
N ASP A 122 -0.37 6.28 12.05
CA ASP A 122 -1.46 7.21 12.27
C ASP A 122 -1.81 7.96 10.98
N PHE A 123 -3.11 8.14 10.71
CA PHE A 123 -3.60 9.08 9.73
C PHE A 123 -4.84 9.78 10.32
N GLY A 124 -5.24 10.91 9.77
CA GLY A 124 -6.39 11.58 10.36
C GLY A 124 -6.76 12.88 9.67
N TYR A 125 -7.72 13.56 10.30
CA TYR A 125 -8.30 14.82 9.82
C TYR A 125 -8.30 15.83 10.94
N GLY A 126 -8.06 17.10 10.59
CA GLY A 126 -8.14 18.24 11.48
C GLY A 126 -9.25 19.22 11.06
N LEU A 127 -10.07 19.68 12.01
CA LEU A 127 -11.09 20.68 11.77
C LEU A 127 -10.48 22.08 11.89
N LYS A 128 -10.45 22.82 10.78
CA LYS A 128 -9.95 24.20 10.69
C LYS A 128 -10.98 25.07 10.01
N GLN A 129 -11.34 26.16 10.64
CA GLN A 129 -12.33 27.11 10.10
C GLN A 129 -13.65 26.45 9.62
N GLY A 130 -14.10 25.41 10.33
CA GLY A 130 -15.34 24.71 10.00
C GLY A 130 -15.22 23.65 8.87
N ARG A 131 -14.01 23.38 8.36
CA ARG A 131 -13.75 22.32 7.37
C ARG A 131 -12.80 21.29 7.92
N TRP A 132 -13.04 20.03 7.58
CA TRP A 132 -12.13 18.93 7.87
C TRP A 132 -11.06 18.86 6.76
N GLU A 133 -9.80 18.95 7.15
CA GLU A 133 -8.64 18.83 6.27
C GLU A 133 -7.87 17.57 6.66
N GLN A 134 -7.41 16.81 5.68
CA GLN A 134 -6.55 15.66 5.96
C GLN A 134 -5.27 16.15 6.60
N LEU A 135 -4.90 15.55 7.72
CA LEU A 135 -3.62 15.83 8.34
C LEU A 135 -2.53 15.35 7.40
N ALA A 136 -1.54 16.20 7.14
CA ALA A 136 -0.39 15.81 6.32
C ALA A 136 0.17 14.51 6.91
N GLY A 137 -0.02 13.42 6.18
CA GLY A 137 0.43 12.10 6.58
C GLY A 137 1.92 12.15 6.79
N THR A 138 2.32 11.97 8.00
CA THR A 138 3.63 11.40 8.24
C THR A 138 3.44 9.90 8.16
N PRO A 139 3.95 9.23 7.16
CA PRO A 139 4.41 7.87 7.31
C PRO A 139 5.62 7.98 8.22
N THR A 140 5.36 8.22 9.48
CA THR A 140 6.37 8.04 10.50
C THR A 140 6.73 6.57 10.49
N ALA A 141 7.98 6.30 10.68
CA ALA A 141 8.53 4.99 10.95
C ALA A 141 7.48 4.14 11.66
N GLN A 142 7.20 2.97 11.10
CA GLN A 142 6.30 2.00 11.70
C GLN A 142 6.66 1.89 13.18
N ARG A 143 5.75 2.32 14.02
CA ARG A 143 5.95 2.15 15.46
C ARG A 143 5.73 0.70 15.78
N GLN A 144 6.62 0.14 16.56
CA GLN A 144 6.39 -1.15 17.19
C GLN A 144 5.56 -0.91 18.44
N ASP A 145 4.30 -1.33 18.40
CA ASP A 145 3.40 -1.29 19.54
C ASP A 145 3.17 -2.71 20.08
N ARG A 146 2.72 -2.81 21.31
CA ARG A 146 2.23 -4.06 21.88
C ARG A 146 0.82 -3.84 22.37
N LEU A 147 -0.10 -4.62 21.84
CA LEU A 147 -1.51 -4.48 22.14
C LEU A 147 -2.06 -5.71 22.85
N PRO A 148 -2.88 -5.51 23.88
CA PRO A 148 -3.54 -6.62 24.54
C PRO A 148 -4.61 -7.21 23.63
N LEU A 149 -4.67 -8.53 23.57
CA LEU A 149 -5.78 -9.22 22.91
C LEU A 149 -7.08 -9.02 23.70
N PRO A 150 -8.15 -8.51 23.07
CA PRO A 150 -9.43 -8.35 23.74
C PRO A 150 -10.10 -9.68 24.11
N GLN A 151 -9.84 -10.73 23.34
CA GLN A 151 -10.36 -12.09 23.55
C GLN A 151 -9.26 -13.10 23.25
N ALA A 152 -9.35 -14.29 23.87
CA ALA A 152 -8.41 -15.36 23.61
C ALA A 152 -8.56 -15.91 22.18
N ILE A 153 -7.44 -16.23 21.54
CA ILE A 153 -7.40 -16.92 20.24
C ILE A 153 -7.03 -18.38 20.46
N ILE A 154 -7.85 -19.31 19.99
CA ILE A 154 -7.56 -20.75 20.01
C ILE A 154 -6.91 -21.10 18.68
N LEU A 155 -5.64 -21.54 18.72
CA LEU A 155 -4.87 -21.93 17.54
C LEU A 155 -5.02 -23.43 17.21
N GLY A 156 -5.38 -24.25 18.18
CA GLY A 156 -5.58 -25.67 17.98
C GLY A 156 -5.96 -26.41 19.26
N GLN A 157 -6.47 -27.61 19.09
CA GLN A 157 -6.79 -28.55 20.20
C GLN A 157 -6.01 -29.83 19.97
N SER A 158 -5.48 -30.40 21.05
CA SER A 158 -4.75 -31.68 21.02
C SER A 158 -5.08 -32.51 22.27
N GLU A 159 -4.99 -33.82 22.14
CA GLU A 159 -4.94 -34.71 23.29
C GLU A 159 -3.48 -35.02 23.63
N ARG A 160 -3.08 -34.76 24.85
CA ARG A 160 -1.76 -35.13 25.34
C ARG A 160 -1.91 -36.24 26.37
N GLU A 161 -1.31 -37.38 26.08
CA GLU A 161 -1.20 -38.48 27.01
C GLU A 161 -0.27 -38.06 28.17
N LEU A 162 -0.72 -38.29 29.40
CA LEU A 162 0.06 -38.02 30.60
C LEU A 162 0.84 -39.26 31.04
N ASP A 163 0.15 -40.36 31.11
CA ASP A 163 0.70 -41.66 31.43
C ASP A 163 -0.21 -42.77 30.89
N ARG A 164 0.34 -43.94 30.76
CA ARG A 164 -0.41 -45.15 30.47
C ARG A 164 0.14 -46.30 31.30
N CYS A 165 -0.74 -47.18 31.66
CA CYS A 165 -0.36 -48.44 32.28
C CYS A 165 -1.06 -49.62 31.59
N GLU A 166 -0.36 -50.72 31.44
CA GLU A 166 -0.96 -51.97 30.96
C GLU A 166 -1.85 -52.53 32.07
N LEU A 167 -3.07 -52.83 31.71
CA LEU A 167 -4.03 -53.41 32.64
C LEU A 167 -3.74 -54.89 32.80
N ASN A 168 -3.52 -55.30 34.03
CA ASN A 168 -3.51 -56.72 34.37
C ASN A 168 -4.88 -57.37 34.14
N PRO A 169 -5.02 -58.73 34.16
CA PRO A 169 -6.31 -59.40 33.95
C PRO A 169 -7.40 -59.03 34.94
N GLN A 170 -7.04 -58.35 36.06
CA GLN A 170 -7.98 -57.84 37.07
C GLN A 170 -8.30 -56.34 36.86
N GLY A 171 -7.79 -55.73 35.80
CA GLY A 171 -8.10 -54.34 35.43
C GLY A 171 -7.41 -53.28 36.32
N ARG A 172 -6.27 -53.56 36.90
CA ARG A 172 -5.48 -52.62 37.72
C ARG A 172 -4.10 -52.37 37.15
N CYS A 173 -3.59 -51.11 37.27
CA CYS A 173 -2.23 -50.73 36.92
C CYS A 173 -1.21 -51.20 38.01
N ALA A 174 0.02 -51.49 37.60
CA ALA A 174 1.16 -51.72 38.52
C ALA A 174 1.63 -50.39 39.16
N GLU A 175 2.22 -50.47 40.39
CA GLU A 175 2.55 -49.32 41.22
C GLU A 175 3.60 -48.37 40.59
N SER A 176 3.50 -47.06 40.90
CA SER A 176 4.16 -45.92 40.25
C SER A 176 5.67 -45.83 40.46
N GLU A 177 6.41 -45.53 39.41
CA GLU A 177 7.82 -45.11 39.41
C GLU A 177 8.00 -43.67 39.93
N TRP A 178 9.17 -43.39 40.57
CA TRP A 178 9.54 -42.02 40.96
C TRP A 178 9.85 -41.18 39.71
N HIS A 179 9.35 -39.96 39.67
CA HIS A 179 9.64 -39.00 38.62
C HIS A 179 10.12 -37.68 39.22
N TYR A 180 11.12 -37.05 38.55
CA TYR A 180 11.63 -35.77 38.96
C TYR A 180 10.55 -34.70 39.04
N GLN A 181 10.54 -33.95 40.15
CA GLN A 181 9.71 -32.78 40.35
C GLN A 181 10.59 -31.60 40.80
N PRO A 182 10.39 -30.36 40.30
CA PRO A 182 11.19 -29.20 40.68
C PRO A 182 11.19 -28.88 42.18
N GLN A 183 10.19 -29.35 42.90
CA GLN A 183 10.03 -29.15 44.36
C GLN A 183 10.61 -30.32 45.18
N ASP A 184 11.08 -31.38 44.56
CA ASP A 184 11.47 -32.62 45.21
C ASP A 184 12.96 -32.67 45.59
N TRP A 185 13.55 -31.47 45.74
CA TRP A 185 14.99 -31.32 46.04
C TRP A 185 15.41 -31.83 47.42
N GLN A 186 14.46 -32.16 48.28
CA GLN A 186 14.75 -32.81 49.54
C GLN A 186 15.30 -34.23 49.37
N GLN A 187 15.02 -34.85 48.23
CA GLN A 187 15.53 -36.15 47.86
C GLN A 187 16.84 -36.11 47.03
N LEU A 188 17.30 -34.91 46.73
CA LEU A 188 18.43 -34.67 45.84
C LEU A 188 19.49 -33.79 46.52
N GLN A 189 20.77 -34.07 46.26
CA GLN A 189 21.91 -33.28 46.68
C GLN A 189 22.50 -32.57 45.48
N VAL A 190 22.74 -31.27 45.58
CA VAL A 190 23.42 -30.47 44.53
C VAL A 190 24.91 -30.79 44.61
N LEU A 191 25.47 -31.27 43.50
CA LEU A 191 26.91 -31.48 43.32
C LEU A 191 27.59 -30.34 42.63
N GLU A 192 26.89 -29.66 41.71
CA GLU A 192 27.39 -28.58 40.93
C GLU A 192 26.23 -27.61 40.59
N GLU A 193 26.53 -26.31 40.63
CA GLU A 193 25.63 -25.23 40.24
C GLU A 193 26.41 -24.27 39.38
N THR A 194 25.97 -24.03 38.12
CA THR A 194 26.61 -23.15 37.19
C THR A 194 25.58 -22.15 36.61
N PRO A 195 25.56 -20.89 37.08
CA PRO A 195 24.66 -19.87 36.56
C PRO A 195 25.16 -19.32 35.23
N SER A 196 24.21 -18.95 34.36
CA SER A 196 24.43 -18.20 33.12
C SER A 196 23.62 -16.92 33.17
N GLU A 197 24.29 -15.81 33.01
CA GLU A 197 23.70 -14.48 33.06
C GLU A 197 23.90 -13.73 31.73
N ARG A 198 22.88 -12.93 31.38
CA ARG A 198 22.97 -12.03 30.26
C ARG A 198 22.38 -10.67 30.64
N ASP A 199 23.10 -9.60 30.31
CA ASP A 199 22.71 -8.23 30.64
C ASP A 199 22.38 -8.02 32.14
N GLY A 200 23.09 -8.75 33.02
CA GLY A 200 22.89 -8.68 34.45
C GLY A 200 21.66 -9.41 34.99
N ARG A 201 21.08 -10.27 34.17
CA ARG A 201 19.94 -11.13 34.50
C ARG A 201 20.34 -12.59 34.40
N LEU A 202 19.86 -13.37 35.36
CA LEU A 202 20.05 -14.81 35.34
C LEU A 202 19.14 -15.40 34.21
N GLU A 203 19.73 -16.04 33.22
CA GLU A 203 18.97 -16.71 32.14
C GLU A 203 18.76 -18.19 32.43
N GLN A 204 19.75 -18.83 33.02
CA GLN A 204 19.72 -20.27 33.26
C GLN A 204 20.66 -20.63 34.40
N ILE A 205 20.32 -21.66 35.16
CA ILE A 205 21.24 -22.35 36.04
C ILE A 205 21.29 -23.82 35.65
N PHE A 206 22.48 -24.32 35.44
CA PHE A 206 22.73 -25.77 35.35
C PHE A 206 22.98 -26.35 36.75
N PHE A 207 22.30 -27.41 37.06
CA PHE A 207 22.49 -28.19 38.29
C PHE A 207 22.88 -29.64 37.94
N ARG A 208 23.92 -30.13 38.60
CA ARG A 208 24.22 -31.57 38.65
C ARG A 208 23.79 -32.08 40.02
N LEU A 209 22.87 -33.02 40.03
CA LEU A 209 22.19 -33.48 41.22
C LEU A 209 22.43 -35.00 41.44
N GLN A 210 22.56 -35.39 42.67
CA GLN A 210 22.66 -36.81 43.04
C GLN A 210 21.55 -37.13 44.03
N PRO A 211 20.85 -38.26 43.89
CA PRO A 211 19.86 -38.68 44.86
C PRO A 211 20.47 -38.93 46.23
N VAL A 212 19.76 -38.53 47.29
CA VAL A 212 20.17 -38.79 48.67
C VAL A 212 20.02 -40.28 48.99
N ALA A 213 21.02 -40.86 49.58
CA ALA A 213 21.03 -42.28 49.87
C ALA A 213 19.81 -42.71 50.72
N GLY A 214 19.10 -43.73 50.24
CA GLY A 214 17.89 -44.26 50.88
C GLY A 214 16.57 -43.54 50.46
N SER A 215 16.65 -42.53 49.61
CA SER A 215 15.46 -41.91 48.98
C SER A 215 14.86 -42.81 47.91
N GLN A 216 13.62 -42.55 47.53
CA GLN A 216 12.94 -43.27 46.47
C GLN A 216 13.67 -42.99 45.11
N ALA A 217 14.18 -41.75 44.91
CA ALA A 217 14.99 -41.39 43.77
C ALA A 217 16.28 -42.23 43.63
N ALA A 218 16.98 -42.51 44.75
CA ALA A 218 18.20 -43.30 44.77
C ALA A 218 18.01 -44.77 44.36
N ALA A 219 16.78 -45.29 44.37
CA ALA A 219 16.52 -46.64 43.87
C ALA A 219 16.42 -46.72 42.35
N GLN A 220 16.22 -45.59 41.67
CA GLN A 220 15.92 -45.55 40.23
C GLN A 220 16.99 -44.80 39.41
N VAL A 221 17.51 -43.71 39.96
CA VAL A 221 18.48 -42.84 39.24
C VAL A 221 19.74 -42.62 40.05
N SER A 222 20.88 -42.53 39.39
CA SER A 222 22.18 -42.33 40.06
C SER A 222 22.68 -40.88 39.90
N GLU A 223 22.26 -40.17 38.90
CA GLU A 223 22.63 -38.77 38.64
C GLU A 223 21.57 -38.08 37.78
N ILE A 224 21.37 -36.77 38.00
CA ILE A 224 20.40 -35.96 37.30
C ILE A 224 21.05 -34.64 36.89
N HIS A 225 20.91 -34.26 35.64
CA HIS A 225 21.30 -32.99 35.12
C HIS A 225 20.07 -32.14 34.84
N VAL A 226 19.98 -30.95 35.42
CA VAL A 226 18.84 -30.04 35.29
C VAL A 226 19.29 -28.69 34.83
N TRP A 227 18.65 -28.17 33.80
CA TRP A 227 18.76 -26.80 33.36
C TRP A 227 17.51 -26.05 33.76
N ARG A 228 17.61 -25.14 34.75
CA ARG A 228 16.55 -24.25 35.18
C ARG A 228 16.62 -22.95 34.42
N ARG A 229 15.63 -22.67 33.58
CA ARG A 229 15.52 -21.44 32.80
C ARG A 229 14.71 -20.41 33.51
N TYR A 230 15.09 -19.11 33.31
CA TYR A 230 14.46 -17.96 33.93
C TYR A 230 13.93 -17.06 32.86
N GLN A 231 12.63 -16.91 32.76
CA GLN A 231 11.97 -16.04 31.81
C GLN A 231 11.39 -14.84 32.53
N TRP A 232 12.02 -13.69 32.36
CA TRP A 232 11.71 -12.44 33.04
C TRP A 232 10.51 -11.74 32.37
N GLN A 233 9.46 -11.41 33.12
CA GLN A 233 8.25 -10.74 32.64
C GLN A 233 8.41 -9.22 32.78
N LEU A 234 9.23 -8.61 31.94
CA LEU A 234 9.53 -7.17 31.98
C LEU A 234 8.40 -6.31 31.43
N ASP A 235 7.54 -6.88 30.63
CA ASP A 235 6.39 -6.23 29.99
C ASP A 235 5.28 -5.85 30.97
N GLN A 236 5.32 -6.35 32.18
CA GLN A 236 4.40 -5.97 33.27
C GLN A 236 4.84 -4.72 34.04
N LEU A 237 6.04 -4.23 33.79
CA LEU A 237 6.60 -3.08 34.48
C LEU A 237 6.44 -1.81 33.64
N THR A 238 6.18 -0.69 34.31
CA THR A 238 6.09 0.60 33.64
C THR A 238 7.50 1.18 33.53
N PRO A 239 8.06 1.35 32.32
CA PRO A 239 9.36 1.96 32.15
C PRO A 239 9.34 3.43 32.58
N GLN A 240 10.41 3.89 33.18
CA GLN A 240 10.64 5.30 33.48
C GLN A 240 11.48 5.92 32.37
N GLN A 241 11.17 7.15 32.05
CA GLN A 241 11.96 7.91 31.06
C GLN A 241 12.98 8.78 31.81
N GLU A 242 14.25 8.53 31.56
CA GLU A 242 15.35 9.34 32.04
C GLU A 242 16.08 9.98 30.86
N CYS A 243 16.33 11.30 30.93
CA CYS A 243 16.94 12.01 29.83
C CYS A 243 18.22 12.70 30.33
N ASP A 244 19.27 12.65 29.51
CA ASP A 244 20.51 13.36 29.74
C ASP A 244 20.31 14.89 29.67
N GLU A 245 21.25 15.63 30.20
CA GLU A 245 21.31 17.09 30.02
C GLU A 245 21.43 17.44 28.53
N PRO A 246 20.77 18.52 28.07
CA PRO A 246 20.81 18.91 26.67
C PRO A 246 22.23 19.19 26.18
N GLN A 247 22.56 18.64 25.02
CA GLN A 247 23.84 18.83 24.33
C GLN A 247 23.61 19.54 22.99
N GLU A 248 24.68 20.10 22.43
CA GLU A 248 24.65 20.76 21.13
C GLU A 248 25.64 20.10 20.18
N ARG A 249 25.24 19.93 18.95
CA ARG A 249 26.10 19.50 17.83
C ARG A 249 25.86 20.36 16.59
N LYS A 250 26.86 20.43 15.73
CA LYS A 250 26.72 21.03 14.40
C LYS A 250 26.53 19.95 13.38
N GLU A 251 25.49 20.14 12.56
CA GLU A 251 25.25 19.34 11.35
C GLU A 251 25.24 20.28 10.14
N GLY A 252 26.32 20.27 9.37
CA GLY A 252 26.55 21.25 8.33
C GLY A 252 26.60 22.67 8.90
N SER A 253 25.75 23.57 8.40
CA SER A 253 25.61 24.94 8.89
C SER A 253 24.64 25.11 10.07
N ASN A 254 23.94 24.04 10.45
CA ASN A 254 22.93 24.11 11.51
C ASN A 254 23.50 23.75 12.87
N THR A 255 22.96 24.35 13.92
CA THR A 255 23.23 23.97 15.32
C THR A 255 21.99 23.25 15.85
N ILE A 256 22.17 21.99 16.25
CA ILE A 256 21.12 21.14 16.80
C ILE A 256 21.35 21.01 18.31
N ARG A 257 20.35 21.36 19.09
CA ARG A 257 20.28 21.10 20.52
C ARG A 257 19.42 19.87 20.74
N TYR A 258 19.98 18.87 21.38
CA TYR A 258 19.35 17.57 21.57
C TYR A 258 19.66 17.02 22.95
N ARG A 259 18.92 16.01 23.37
CA ARG A 259 19.21 15.19 24.54
C ARG A 259 18.91 13.71 24.21
N ILE A 260 19.58 12.80 24.92
CA ILE A 260 19.31 11.38 24.83
C ILE A 260 18.39 11.00 25.98
N CYS A 261 17.23 10.47 25.64
CA CYS A 261 16.26 9.95 26.60
C CYS A 261 16.25 8.42 26.53
N ARG A 262 16.37 7.78 27.70
CA ARG A 262 16.31 6.33 27.84
C ARG A 262 14.99 5.96 28.50
N GLN A 263 14.36 4.94 27.97
CA GLN A 263 13.29 4.25 28.68
C GLN A 263 13.90 3.06 29.39
N GLU A 264 13.86 3.07 30.71
CA GLU A 264 14.47 2.02 31.52
C GLU A 264 13.56 1.53 32.63
N ILE A 265 13.78 0.29 33.00
CA ILE A 265 13.23 -0.29 34.22
C ILE A 265 14.31 -0.08 35.30
N PRO A 266 14.03 0.67 36.37
CA PRO A 266 15.04 1.01 37.35
C PRO A 266 15.52 -0.19 38.16
N ALA A 267 16.77 -0.14 38.64
CA ALA A 267 17.27 -1.09 39.62
C ALA A 267 16.36 -1.05 40.88
N GLY A 268 16.18 -2.18 41.52
CA GLY A 268 15.25 -2.32 42.64
C GLY A 268 13.82 -2.66 42.27
N SER A 269 13.46 -2.68 40.97
CA SER A 269 12.15 -3.15 40.53
C SER A 269 11.96 -4.62 40.80
N GLU A 270 10.79 -4.97 41.38
CA GLU A 270 10.38 -6.37 41.59
C GLU A 270 9.73 -6.90 40.31
N VAL A 271 10.25 -8.03 39.82
CA VAL A 271 9.84 -8.60 38.51
C VAL A 271 9.38 -10.03 38.72
N GLN A 272 8.27 -10.40 38.11
CA GLN A 272 7.84 -11.78 38.02
C GLN A 272 8.70 -12.52 37.00
N VAL A 273 9.18 -13.69 37.41
CA VAL A 273 10.01 -14.58 36.60
C VAL A 273 9.35 -15.94 36.52
N THR A 274 9.15 -16.45 35.33
CA THR A 274 8.69 -17.81 35.09
C THR A 274 9.89 -18.73 35.02
N LEU A 275 9.86 -19.82 35.77
CA LEU A 275 10.90 -20.83 35.82
C LEU A 275 10.40 -22.14 35.22
N GLN A 276 11.30 -22.82 34.51
CA GLN A 276 11.07 -24.15 33.96
C GLN A 276 12.34 -24.99 34.04
N ASP A 277 12.20 -26.23 34.51
CA ASP A 277 13.29 -27.20 34.52
C ASP A 277 13.20 -28.13 33.30
N SER A 278 14.34 -28.37 32.66
CA SER A 278 14.53 -29.42 31.66
C SER A 278 15.81 -30.18 31.97
N GLY A 279 15.94 -31.41 31.52
CA GLY A 279 17.19 -32.13 31.82
C GLY A 279 17.18 -33.60 31.48
N TYR A 280 18.12 -34.30 32.05
CA TYR A 280 18.33 -35.74 31.88
C TYR A 280 18.63 -36.42 33.19
N GLN A 281 18.26 -37.70 33.29
CA GLN A 281 18.55 -38.57 34.43
C GLN A 281 19.31 -39.82 33.95
N TYR A 282 20.22 -40.27 34.77
CA TYR A 282 20.94 -41.50 34.51
C TYR A 282 20.45 -42.65 35.41
N PRO A 283 19.91 -43.77 34.84
CA PRO A 283 19.35 -44.89 35.62
C PRO A 283 20.40 -45.62 36.44
N VAL A 284 20.00 -46.06 37.63
CA VAL A 284 20.86 -46.93 38.49
C VAL A 284 21.18 -48.27 37.81
N ALA A 285 20.27 -48.81 37.00
CA ALA A 285 20.44 -50.02 36.24
C ALA A 285 21.50 -49.89 35.11
N GLY A 286 22.02 -48.66 34.85
CA GLY A 286 22.91 -48.35 33.74
C GLY A 286 22.15 -48.20 32.44
N GLY A 287 22.81 -47.70 31.41
CA GLY A 287 22.21 -47.44 30.07
C GLY A 287 22.56 -46.08 29.53
N GLU A 288 21.64 -45.46 28.79
CA GLU A 288 21.77 -44.11 28.27
C GLU A 288 21.05 -43.08 29.13
N TRP A 289 21.47 -41.81 29.04
CA TRP A 289 20.78 -40.69 29.66
C TRP A 289 19.36 -40.59 29.13
N GLN A 290 18.38 -40.56 30.04
CA GLN A 290 16.98 -40.44 29.71
C GLN A 290 16.49 -39.00 29.95
N PRO A 291 15.67 -38.43 29.08
CA PRO A 291 15.13 -37.09 29.31
C PRO A 291 14.24 -37.09 30.56
N LEU A 292 14.35 -36.01 31.34
CA LEU A 292 13.42 -35.76 32.43
C LEU A 292 12.02 -35.46 31.84
N PRO A 293 10.94 -35.86 32.53
CA PRO A 293 9.61 -35.37 32.19
C PRO A 293 9.59 -33.86 32.21
N GLU A 294 8.90 -33.21 31.23
CA GLU A 294 8.75 -31.76 31.24
C GLU A 294 8.17 -31.28 32.58
N SER A 295 8.91 -30.39 33.26
CA SER A 295 8.41 -29.81 34.50
C SER A 295 7.29 -28.80 34.23
N LYS A 296 6.33 -28.69 35.15
CA LYS A 296 5.38 -27.55 35.10
C LYS A 296 6.14 -26.27 35.38
N GLU A 297 5.78 -25.21 34.67
CA GLU A 297 6.26 -23.87 34.95
C GLU A 297 5.76 -23.36 36.29
N TRP A 298 6.59 -22.61 37.00
CA TRP A 298 6.18 -21.88 38.20
C TRP A 298 6.70 -20.45 38.17
N GLN A 299 6.19 -19.57 39.00
CA GLN A 299 6.57 -18.16 39.05
C GLN A 299 7.22 -17.83 40.40
N GLU A 300 8.23 -16.96 40.30
CA GLU A 300 8.89 -16.35 41.48
C GLU A 300 9.01 -14.86 41.27
N SER A 301 9.04 -14.06 42.35
CA SER A 301 9.34 -12.65 42.30
C SER A 301 10.82 -12.43 42.54
N ARG A 302 11.47 -11.62 41.69
CA ARG A 302 12.89 -11.28 41.83
C ARG A 302 13.14 -9.78 41.62
N VAL A 303 14.13 -9.26 42.34
CA VAL A 303 14.50 -7.84 42.27
C VAL A 303 15.63 -7.63 41.26
N LEU A 304 15.50 -6.63 40.41
CA LEU A 304 16.55 -6.24 39.46
C LEU A 304 17.70 -5.57 40.18
N ASN A 305 18.91 -6.09 40.00
CA ASN A 305 20.12 -5.52 40.57
C ASN A 305 20.71 -4.34 39.78
N ARG A 306 20.29 -4.17 38.53
CA ARG A 306 20.73 -3.11 37.62
C ARG A 306 19.54 -2.62 36.78
N PRO A 307 19.53 -1.36 36.32
CA PRO A 307 18.49 -0.89 35.41
C PRO A 307 18.58 -1.61 34.08
N ILE A 308 17.43 -1.82 33.44
CA ILE A 308 17.33 -2.40 32.10
C ILE A 308 16.89 -1.31 31.15
N VAL A 309 17.76 -0.91 30.22
CA VAL A 309 17.45 0.04 29.17
C VAL A 309 16.67 -0.69 28.07
N LEU A 310 15.40 -0.33 27.88
CA LEU A 310 14.51 -0.90 26.88
C LEU A 310 14.64 -0.19 25.53
N ALA A 311 14.84 1.14 25.55
CA ALA A 311 15.01 1.96 24.38
C ALA A 311 15.83 3.22 24.72
N SER A 312 16.60 3.67 23.74
CA SER A 312 17.29 4.97 23.79
C SER A 312 16.91 5.77 22.57
N LYS A 313 16.51 7.03 22.77
CA LYS A 313 16.09 7.91 21.67
C LYS A 313 16.71 9.28 21.85
N GLU A 314 17.27 9.79 20.76
CA GLU A 314 17.64 11.19 20.68
C GLU A 314 16.38 12.05 20.51
N GLU A 315 16.17 13.01 21.39
CA GLU A 315 15.11 14.02 21.29
C GLU A 315 15.74 15.35 20.87
N GLN A 316 15.45 15.78 19.65
CA GLN A 316 15.85 17.09 19.18
C GLN A 316 14.99 18.17 19.84
N LEU A 317 15.62 19.03 20.63
CA LEU A 317 14.95 20.10 21.37
C LEU A 317 14.82 21.35 20.53
N GLU A 318 15.85 21.70 19.78
CA GLU A 318 15.90 22.89 18.94
C GLU A 318 16.86 22.66 17.77
N CYS A 319 16.55 23.22 16.61
CA CYS A 319 17.47 23.33 15.50
C CYS A 319 17.50 24.76 14.98
N ARG A 320 18.74 25.34 14.89
CA ARG A 320 18.97 26.68 14.34
C ARG A 320 19.94 26.64 13.18
N ARG A 321 19.60 27.37 12.13
CA ARG A 321 20.46 27.63 10.97
C ARG A 321 21.57 28.61 11.31
N ALA A 322 22.59 28.72 10.44
CA ALA A 322 23.72 29.66 10.62
C ALA A 322 23.26 31.12 10.77
N ASN A 323 22.12 31.51 10.23
CA ASN A 323 21.51 32.83 10.35
C ASN A 323 20.71 33.03 11.66
N GLY A 324 20.71 32.03 12.57
CA GLY A 324 20.00 32.08 13.83
C GLY A 324 18.50 31.75 13.79
N ARG A 325 17.90 31.57 12.62
CA ARG A 325 16.47 31.15 12.47
C ARG A 325 16.28 29.69 12.84
N LEU A 326 15.09 29.35 13.30
CA LEU A 326 14.75 27.95 13.54
C LEU A 326 14.72 27.16 12.21
N CYS A 327 15.20 25.92 12.22
CA CYS A 327 15.12 25.05 11.04
C CYS A 327 13.68 24.74 10.61
N SER A 328 12.72 24.85 11.53
CA SER A 328 11.28 24.70 11.27
C SER A 328 10.65 25.93 10.60
N GLU A 329 11.33 27.05 10.56
CA GLU A 329 10.85 28.22 9.81
C GLU A 329 11.08 28.00 8.32
N PRO A 330 10.07 28.22 7.46
CA PRO A 330 10.24 28.05 6.02
C PRO A 330 11.32 29.01 5.53
N GLU A 331 12.26 28.48 4.78
CA GLU A 331 13.25 29.28 4.08
C GLU A 331 12.56 29.88 2.84
N GLN A 332 12.28 31.17 2.87
CA GLN A 332 11.92 31.84 1.64
C GLN A 332 13.19 32.00 0.81
N PRO A 333 13.19 31.49 -0.43
CA PRO A 333 14.33 31.69 -1.30
C PRO A 333 14.61 33.19 -1.48
N ASP A 334 15.87 33.55 -1.55
CA ASP A 334 16.26 34.89 -1.97
C ASP A 334 15.75 35.12 -3.39
N VAL A 335 14.99 36.18 -3.61
CA VAL A 335 14.37 36.50 -4.90
C VAL A 335 14.95 37.78 -5.53
N ASP A 336 16.02 38.33 -4.99
CA ASP A 336 16.62 39.59 -5.43
C ASP A 336 17.09 39.55 -6.91
N LEU A 337 17.35 38.33 -7.43
CA LEU A 337 17.70 38.10 -8.83
C LEU A 337 16.51 38.01 -9.77
N LEU A 338 15.29 37.93 -9.25
CA LEU A 338 14.08 37.68 -10.03
C LEU A 338 13.33 38.97 -10.32
N ASP A 339 12.64 39.00 -11.45
CA ASP A 339 11.65 40.06 -11.68
C ASP A 339 10.44 39.90 -10.77
N SER A 340 9.58 40.91 -10.69
CA SER A 340 8.43 40.93 -9.76
C SER A 340 7.47 39.76 -9.96
N ASP A 341 7.28 39.31 -11.23
CA ASP A 341 6.36 38.24 -11.56
C ASP A 341 6.90 36.87 -11.13
N ALA A 342 8.18 36.62 -11.47
CA ALA A 342 8.87 35.40 -11.06
C ALA A 342 9.03 35.32 -9.53
N ALA A 343 9.38 36.44 -8.87
CA ALA A 343 9.48 36.52 -7.42
C ALA A 343 8.10 36.21 -6.75
N LYS A 344 7.02 36.74 -7.33
CA LYS A 344 5.67 36.46 -6.85
C LYS A 344 5.34 34.96 -6.99
N LEU A 345 5.64 34.32 -8.13
CA LEU A 345 5.42 32.90 -8.33
C LEU A 345 6.16 32.04 -7.30
N VAL A 346 7.44 32.39 -7.03
CA VAL A 346 8.25 31.69 -6.01
C VAL A 346 7.63 31.85 -4.63
N ALA A 347 7.13 33.03 -4.29
CA ALA A 347 6.45 33.29 -3.03
C ALA A 347 5.14 32.53 -2.91
N ASP A 348 4.32 32.54 -3.96
CA ASP A 348 3.04 31.81 -4.04
C ASP A 348 3.25 30.32 -3.87
N VAL A 349 4.22 29.71 -4.58
CA VAL A 349 4.59 28.30 -4.44
C VAL A 349 5.12 27.97 -3.05
N SER A 350 5.95 28.84 -2.45
CA SER A 350 6.53 28.62 -1.13
C SER A 350 5.52 28.75 0.01
N GLY A 351 4.49 29.57 -0.17
CA GLY A 351 3.45 29.84 0.84
C GLY A 351 2.27 28.88 0.84
N GLN A 352 2.12 28.04 -0.18
CA GLN A 352 0.90 27.26 -0.38
C GLN A 352 1.07 25.77 -0.09
N ASN A 353 0.27 25.27 0.85
CA ASN A 353 0.09 23.85 1.15
C ASN A 353 -1.38 23.39 0.96
N SER A 354 -2.15 24.07 0.13
CA SER A 354 -3.59 23.83 -0.01
C SER A 354 -4.00 23.64 -1.47
N PRO A 355 -4.92 22.71 -1.76
CA PRO A 355 -5.59 22.58 -3.05
C PRO A 355 -6.30 23.84 -3.55
N ALA A 356 -6.42 24.89 -2.74
CA ALA A 356 -7.17 26.11 -3.07
C ALA A 356 -6.58 26.92 -4.23
N TRP A 357 -5.34 26.68 -4.63
CA TRP A 357 -4.71 27.33 -5.77
C TRP A 357 -4.82 26.58 -7.09
N GLN A 358 -5.51 25.44 -7.12
CA GLN A 358 -5.77 24.70 -8.37
C GLN A 358 -6.34 25.57 -9.49
N ALA A 359 -7.21 26.53 -9.15
CA ALA A 359 -7.80 27.46 -10.13
C ALA A 359 -6.82 28.48 -10.72
N ASP A 360 -5.70 28.78 -10.04
CA ASP A 360 -4.74 29.80 -10.41
C ASP A 360 -3.61 29.31 -11.33
N TYR A 361 -3.46 27.98 -11.48
CA TYR A 361 -2.36 27.38 -12.24
C TYR A 361 -2.68 27.06 -13.70
N GLY A 362 -3.95 27.01 -14.06
CA GLY A 362 -4.35 26.66 -15.43
C GLY A 362 -4.18 27.81 -16.41
N HIS A 363 -3.47 27.60 -17.54
CA HIS A 363 -3.60 28.32 -18.80
C HIS A 363 -3.02 29.73 -18.89
N ASP A 364 -2.02 30.08 -18.09
CA ASP A 364 -1.46 31.45 -18.10
C ASP A 364 -0.07 31.49 -18.72
N ASP A 365 0.02 31.80 -20.01
CA ASP A 365 1.28 32.04 -20.74
C ASP A 365 2.16 33.07 -20.03
N ALA A 366 1.57 34.11 -19.42
CA ALA A 366 2.34 35.15 -18.74
C ALA A 366 3.10 34.59 -17.53
N LYS A 367 2.48 33.67 -16.78
CA LYS A 367 3.12 32.98 -15.64
C LYS A 367 4.21 32.03 -16.11
N LEU A 368 3.97 31.23 -17.16
CA LEU A 368 5.02 30.38 -17.75
C LEU A 368 6.20 31.20 -18.25
N MET A 369 5.93 32.34 -18.88
CA MET A 369 6.98 33.23 -19.32
C MET A 369 7.71 33.91 -18.15
N ALA A 370 7.07 34.15 -17.01
CA ALA A 370 7.72 34.59 -15.79
C ALA A 370 8.67 33.51 -15.25
N VAL A 371 8.24 32.23 -15.25
CA VAL A 371 9.12 31.08 -14.94
C VAL A 371 10.35 31.10 -15.84
N VAL A 372 10.17 31.20 -17.15
CA VAL A 372 11.28 31.24 -18.13
C VAL A 372 12.25 32.40 -17.84
N ARG A 373 11.75 33.61 -17.56
CA ARG A 373 12.59 34.75 -17.21
C ARG A 373 13.33 34.54 -15.89
N GLY A 374 12.65 34.04 -14.86
CA GLY A 374 13.24 33.73 -13.57
C GLY A 374 14.36 32.71 -13.67
N MET A 375 14.13 31.58 -14.35
CA MET A 375 15.14 30.56 -14.58
C MET A 375 16.36 31.15 -15.33
N ARG A 376 16.14 31.92 -16.39
CA ARG A 376 17.25 32.59 -17.14
C ARG A 376 18.03 33.55 -16.28
N ALA A 377 17.38 34.30 -15.40
CA ALA A 377 18.07 35.22 -14.49
C ALA A 377 18.99 34.46 -13.50
N LEU A 378 18.52 33.37 -12.94
CA LEU A 378 19.32 32.50 -12.05
C LEU A 378 20.50 31.85 -12.80
N LEU A 379 20.28 31.36 -14.02
CA LEU A 379 21.35 30.81 -14.86
C LEU A 379 22.41 31.87 -15.22
N ALA A 380 21.98 33.08 -15.59
CA ALA A 380 22.87 34.19 -15.88
C ALA A 380 23.71 34.64 -14.67
N ALA A 381 23.17 34.46 -13.48
CA ALA A 381 23.88 34.70 -12.20
C ALA A 381 24.77 33.53 -11.76
N ASN A 382 24.89 32.44 -12.55
CA ASN A 382 25.60 31.21 -12.21
C ASN A 382 25.03 30.49 -10.95
N GLN A 383 23.71 30.48 -10.78
CA GLN A 383 23.01 29.87 -9.65
C GLN A 383 21.99 28.81 -10.09
N PRO A 384 22.39 27.72 -10.80
CA PRO A 384 21.45 26.71 -11.29
C PRO A 384 20.77 25.90 -10.17
N THR A 385 21.38 25.83 -9.00
CA THR A 385 20.86 25.10 -7.83
C THR A 385 20.24 26.01 -6.76
N HIS A 386 19.94 27.27 -7.15
CA HIS A 386 19.29 28.23 -6.24
C HIS A 386 17.91 27.69 -5.81
N PRO A 387 17.49 27.84 -4.52
CA PRO A 387 16.20 27.33 -4.04
C PRO A 387 14.98 27.87 -4.81
N ALA A 388 15.06 29.06 -5.40
CA ALA A 388 14.01 29.57 -6.28
C ALA A 388 13.87 28.78 -7.60
N MET A 389 14.94 28.13 -8.09
CA MET A 389 14.88 27.28 -9.28
C MET A 389 13.91 26.11 -9.09
N ASP A 390 14.00 25.41 -7.96
CA ASP A 390 13.07 24.35 -7.56
C ASP A 390 11.61 24.86 -7.56
N LYS A 391 11.37 26.07 -7.03
CA LYS A 391 10.00 26.64 -6.95
C LYS A 391 9.45 27.03 -8.32
N LEU A 392 10.29 27.56 -9.20
CA LEU A 392 9.89 27.85 -10.59
C LEU A 392 9.55 26.57 -11.34
N LEU A 393 10.35 25.51 -11.21
CA LEU A 393 10.06 24.19 -11.80
C LEU A 393 8.82 23.55 -11.17
N TYR A 394 8.61 23.74 -9.87
CA TYR A 394 7.40 23.28 -9.21
C TYR A 394 6.14 23.96 -9.74
N TYR A 395 6.22 25.24 -10.12
CA TYR A 395 5.11 25.89 -10.82
C TYR A 395 4.77 25.16 -12.13
N VAL A 396 5.77 24.79 -12.93
CA VAL A 396 5.54 24.01 -14.17
C VAL A 396 4.87 22.67 -13.89
N ARG A 397 5.34 21.97 -12.84
CA ARG A 397 4.70 20.72 -12.39
C ARG A 397 3.23 20.93 -12.04
N ALA A 398 2.91 21.97 -11.28
CA ALA A 398 1.54 22.29 -10.91
C ALA A 398 0.68 22.65 -12.13
N HIS A 399 1.21 23.44 -13.05
CA HIS A 399 0.57 23.74 -14.33
C HIS A 399 0.23 22.46 -15.12
N ASN A 400 1.18 21.53 -15.22
CA ASN A 400 0.96 20.24 -15.88
C ASN A 400 -0.14 19.44 -15.20
N TYR A 401 -0.07 19.33 -13.88
CA TYR A 401 -1.00 18.53 -13.07
C TYR A 401 -2.45 19.05 -13.15
N HIS A 402 -2.62 20.37 -13.19
CA HIS A 402 -3.94 21.01 -13.23
C HIS A 402 -4.47 21.25 -14.66
N GLY A 403 -3.97 20.47 -15.63
CA GLY A 403 -4.51 20.45 -16.99
C GLY A 403 -4.12 21.65 -17.83
N GLY A 404 -2.97 22.27 -17.53
CA GLY A 404 -2.41 23.35 -18.34
C GLY A 404 -1.79 22.89 -19.65
N VAL A 405 -1.28 21.64 -19.68
CA VAL A 405 -0.57 21.07 -20.85
C VAL A 405 -1.45 21.09 -22.10
N GLY A 406 -0.90 21.65 -23.17
CA GLY A 406 -1.59 21.75 -24.45
C GLY A 406 -2.56 22.95 -24.56
N LYS A 407 -2.67 23.76 -23.49
CA LYS A 407 -3.45 24.99 -23.48
C LYS A 407 -2.58 26.25 -23.53
N GLU A 408 -1.31 26.12 -23.17
CA GLU A 408 -0.27 27.14 -23.38
C GLU A 408 0.03 27.33 -24.86
N SER A 409 0.50 28.52 -25.20
CA SER A 409 0.92 28.82 -26.59
C SER A 409 2.20 28.06 -26.96
N ASP A 410 2.34 27.73 -28.24
CA ASP A 410 3.56 27.16 -28.81
C ASP A 410 4.83 27.99 -28.47
N GLN A 411 4.67 29.31 -28.35
CA GLN A 411 5.78 30.19 -27.99
C GLN A 411 6.23 29.96 -26.55
N ALA A 412 5.30 29.87 -25.61
CA ALA A 412 5.61 29.60 -24.21
C ALA A 412 6.23 28.21 -24.03
N ALA A 413 5.65 27.19 -24.66
CA ALA A 413 6.18 25.83 -24.65
C ALA A 413 7.62 25.73 -25.18
N ARG A 414 7.93 26.36 -26.33
CA ARG A 414 9.29 26.41 -26.86
C ARG A 414 10.26 27.20 -26.01
N ALA A 415 9.81 28.32 -25.42
CA ALA A 415 10.64 29.12 -24.52
C ALA A 415 10.98 28.34 -23.22
N LEU A 416 10.02 27.59 -22.69
CA LEU A 416 10.20 26.72 -21.55
C LEU A 416 11.17 25.57 -21.87
N ALA A 417 10.98 24.86 -22.99
CA ALA A 417 11.92 23.83 -23.45
C ALA A 417 13.36 24.37 -23.56
N GLY A 418 13.52 25.54 -24.10
CA GLY A 418 14.84 26.18 -24.26
C GLY A 418 15.53 26.42 -22.92
N VAL A 419 14.86 27.03 -21.95
CA VAL A 419 15.48 27.33 -20.66
C VAL A 419 15.71 26.06 -19.82
N MET A 420 14.87 25.05 -19.98
CA MET A 420 15.07 23.74 -19.32
C MET A 420 16.30 23.02 -19.87
N ILE A 421 16.57 23.14 -21.18
CA ILE A 421 17.81 22.63 -21.78
C ILE A 421 19.02 23.44 -21.30
N ASP A 422 18.90 24.76 -21.23
CA ASP A 422 19.98 25.63 -20.74
C ASP A 422 20.36 25.30 -19.30
N LEU A 423 19.38 24.94 -18.44
CA LEU A 423 19.62 24.52 -17.06
C LEU A 423 20.46 23.25 -17.01
N LEU A 424 20.11 22.20 -17.78
CA LEU A 424 20.88 20.96 -17.79
C LEU A 424 22.30 21.12 -18.37
N ASN A 425 22.49 22.06 -19.26
CA ASN A 425 23.79 22.38 -19.85
C ASN A 425 24.64 23.29 -18.96
N HIS A 426 24.07 23.78 -17.83
CA HIS A 426 24.80 24.72 -17.00
C HIS A 426 25.93 24.00 -16.22
N PRO A 427 27.21 24.44 -16.38
CA PRO A 427 28.35 23.69 -15.87
C PRO A 427 28.41 23.56 -14.34
N LEU A 428 27.66 24.40 -13.61
CA LEU A 428 27.59 24.35 -12.16
C LEU A 428 26.44 23.50 -11.62
N LEU A 429 25.54 22.99 -12.47
CA LEU A 429 24.49 22.07 -12.03
C LEU A 429 25.10 20.69 -11.70
N LEU A 430 25.88 20.16 -12.65
CA LEU A 430 26.64 18.92 -12.50
C LEU A 430 28.13 19.28 -12.34
N GLY A 431 28.48 19.87 -11.20
CA GLY A 431 29.83 20.35 -10.91
C GLY A 431 30.83 19.23 -10.66
N ALA A 432 32.05 19.58 -10.23
CA ALA A 432 33.10 18.59 -9.93
C ALA A 432 32.75 17.66 -8.78
N GLU A 433 31.96 18.14 -7.83
CA GLU A 433 31.48 17.38 -6.65
C GLU A 433 29.96 17.44 -6.62
N PRO A 434 29.29 16.31 -6.37
CA PRO A 434 27.83 16.27 -6.32
C PRO A 434 27.30 17.02 -5.09
N GLN A 435 26.31 17.87 -5.33
CA GLN A 435 25.60 18.61 -4.28
C GLN A 435 24.16 18.10 -4.19
N ASP A 436 23.61 17.98 -2.99
CA ASP A 436 22.23 17.53 -2.77
C ASP A 436 21.20 18.45 -3.47
N GLN A 437 21.48 19.76 -3.55
CA GLN A 437 20.65 20.72 -4.27
C GLN A 437 20.55 20.41 -5.76
N ALA A 438 21.59 19.83 -6.37
CA ALA A 438 21.53 19.39 -7.77
C ALA A 438 20.54 18.23 -7.93
N GLY A 439 20.54 17.28 -7.00
CA GLY A 439 19.55 16.20 -6.96
C GLY A 439 18.11 16.73 -6.88
N THR A 440 17.86 17.68 -5.99
CA THR A 440 16.54 18.34 -5.85
C THR A 440 16.10 19.06 -7.13
N VAL A 441 17.02 19.79 -7.77
CA VAL A 441 16.70 20.48 -9.04
C VAL A 441 16.47 19.47 -10.17
N LEU A 442 17.21 18.38 -10.23
CA LEU A 442 17.02 17.32 -11.22
C LEU A 442 15.66 16.62 -11.04
N GLU A 443 15.21 16.37 -9.80
CA GLU A 443 13.86 15.87 -9.53
C GLU A 443 12.79 16.81 -10.10
N ALA A 444 12.82 18.07 -9.66
CA ALA A 444 11.82 19.07 -10.09
C ALA A 444 11.83 19.28 -11.62
N TRP A 445 13.03 19.31 -12.21
CA TRP A 445 13.21 19.43 -13.65
C TRP A 445 12.62 18.24 -14.42
N SER A 446 12.90 17.03 -13.95
CA SER A 446 12.41 15.81 -14.60
C SER A 446 10.90 15.71 -14.57
N VAL A 447 10.27 16.02 -13.41
CA VAL A 447 8.80 16.01 -13.27
C VAL A 447 8.16 17.08 -14.16
N ALA A 448 8.76 18.29 -14.23
CA ALA A 448 8.28 19.34 -15.11
C ALA A 448 8.36 18.92 -16.60
N ALA A 449 9.48 18.31 -17.00
CA ALA A 449 9.69 17.83 -18.37
C ALA A 449 8.71 16.70 -18.76
N GLN A 450 8.50 15.72 -17.86
CA GLN A 450 7.57 14.62 -18.11
C GLN A 450 6.17 15.12 -18.50
N GLY A 451 5.61 16.03 -17.72
CA GLY A 451 4.30 16.59 -18.00
C GLY A 451 4.26 17.35 -19.33
N GLN A 452 5.28 18.15 -19.60
CA GLN A 452 5.36 18.97 -20.81
C GLN A 452 5.57 18.16 -22.11
N LEU A 453 6.00 16.89 -22.04
CA LEU A 453 6.03 15.99 -23.21
C LEU A 453 4.64 15.79 -23.85
N GLY A 454 3.56 16.08 -23.17
CA GLY A 454 2.21 16.15 -23.74
C GLY A 454 2.03 17.23 -24.80
N GLN A 455 2.84 18.32 -24.76
CA GLN A 455 2.75 19.47 -25.67
C GLN A 455 3.68 19.28 -26.88
N ALA A 456 3.13 19.32 -28.10
CA ALA A 456 3.87 19.07 -29.32
C ALA A 456 5.01 20.09 -29.58
N ALA A 457 4.75 21.38 -29.33
CA ALA A 457 5.77 22.42 -29.51
C ALA A 457 6.93 22.29 -28.52
N PHE A 458 6.67 21.81 -27.31
CA PHE A 458 7.69 21.45 -26.32
C PHE A 458 8.52 20.26 -26.82
N ARG A 459 7.90 19.15 -27.23
CA ARG A 459 8.60 17.94 -27.71
C ARG A 459 9.53 18.25 -28.87
N GLN A 460 9.06 19.01 -29.87
CA GLN A 460 9.87 19.41 -31.02
C GLN A 460 11.09 20.25 -30.65
N SER A 461 10.98 21.04 -29.58
CA SER A 461 12.06 21.90 -29.10
C SER A 461 12.96 21.20 -28.08
N ALA A 462 12.43 20.21 -27.36
CA ALA A 462 13.12 19.50 -26.27
C ALA A 462 13.96 18.30 -26.74
N ALA A 463 13.99 17.99 -28.04
CA ALA A 463 14.78 16.86 -28.56
C ALA A 463 16.26 16.83 -28.05
N PRO A 464 17.01 17.97 -27.96
CA PRO A 464 18.34 17.98 -27.36
C PRO A 464 18.40 17.62 -25.90
N MET A 465 17.29 17.71 -25.15
CA MET A 465 17.19 17.37 -23.74
C MET A 465 17.56 15.90 -23.46
N LEU A 466 17.30 15.00 -24.42
CA LEU A 466 17.62 13.58 -24.25
C LEU A 466 19.12 13.30 -24.13
N ALA A 467 19.94 14.11 -24.78
CA ALA A 467 21.40 14.02 -24.65
C ALA A 467 21.87 14.48 -23.25
N GLN A 468 21.25 15.55 -22.70
CA GLN A 468 21.56 16.05 -21.37
C GLN A 468 21.02 15.10 -20.28
N LEU A 469 19.84 14.49 -20.48
CA LEU A 469 19.32 13.42 -19.64
C LEU A 469 20.34 12.28 -19.52
N ASN A 470 20.89 11.84 -20.65
CA ASN A 470 21.93 10.83 -20.69
C ASN A 470 23.22 11.28 -19.96
N GLN A 471 23.61 12.55 -20.09
CA GLN A 471 24.74 13.11 -19.36
C GLN A 471 24.50 13.12 -17.85
N ALA A 472 23.29 13.46 -17.38
CA ALA A 472 22.94 13.45 -15.96
C ALA A 472 23.00 12.03 -15.37
N LEU A 473 22.48 11.02 -16.08
CA LEU A 473 22.61 9.62 -15.68
C LEU A 473 24.08 9.18 -15.62
N GLY A 474 24.89 9.54 -16.62
CA GLY A 474 26.33 9.26 -16.65
C GLY A 474 27.07 9.93 -15.50
N TYR A 475 26.74 11.16 -15.15
CA TYR A 475 27.30 11.86 -13.99
C TYR A 475 26.99 11.11 -12.68
N ALA A 476 25.75 10.67 -12.50
CA ALA A 476 25.35 9.91 -11.33
C ALA A 476 26.15 8.60 -11.19
N VAL A 477 26.38 7.90 -12.31
CA VAL A 477 27.21 6.66 -12.33
C VAL A 477 28.66 6.96 -11.94
N GLN A 478 29.24 8.04 -12.46
CA GLN A 478 30.62 8.45 -12.15
C GLN A 478 30.82 8.80 -10.66
N HIS A 479 29.80 9.36 -10.04
CA HIS A 479 29.81 9.80 -8.64
C HIS A 479 29.03 8.86 -7.70
N ALA A 480 28.75 7.62 -8.12
CA ALA A 480 27.89 6.69 -7.41
C ALA A 480 28.25 6.52 -5.92
N ALA A 481 29.53 6.40 -5.60
CA ALA A 481 29.99 6.24 -4.22
C ALA A 481 29.72 7.47 -3.33
N GLN A 482 29.70 8.67 -3.93
CA GLN A 482 29.49 9.94 -3.21
C GLN A 482 28.01 10.22 -2.99
N ILE A 483 27.13 9.82 -3.92
CA ILE A 483 25.70 10.11 -3.87
C ILE A 483 24.85 8.93 -3.36
N ASN A 484 25.43 7.73 -3.24
CA ASN A 484 24.71 6.57 -2.72
C ASN A 484 24.23 6.80 -1.27
N GLY A 485 22.94 6.65 -1.03
CA GLY A 485 22.30 6.93 0.27
C GLY A 485 21.91 8.40 0.47
N HIS A 486 22.18 9.29 -0.48
CA HIS A 486 21.70 10.67 -0.48
C HIS A 486 20.33 10.78 -1.11
N LYS A 487 19.30 11.02 -0.29
CA LYS A 487 17.89 11.04 -0.71
C LYS A 487 17.62 12.01 -1.88
N PRO A 488 18.11 13.27 -1.92
CA PRO A 488 17.84 14.15 -3.06
C PRO A 488 18.32 13.60 -4.40
N TRP A 489 19.44 12.87 -4.39
CA TRP A 489 19.94 12.20 -5.60
C TRP A 489 19.12 10.97 -5.98
N ALA A 490 18.66 10.21 -4.99
CA ALA A 490 17.78 9.07 -5.26
C ALA A 490 16.45 9.52 -5.87
N ASP A 491 15.86 10.60 -5.33
CA ASP A 491 14.64 11.21 -5.86
C ASP A 491 14.86 11.76 -7.27
N GLY A 492 15.97 12.47 -7.49
CA GLY A 492 16.36 12.98 -8.81
C GLY A 492 16.56 11.86 -9.84
N LEU A 493 17.24 10.78 -9.47
CA LEU A 493 17.44 9.61 -10.33
C LEU A 493 16.14 8.89 -10.67
N PHE A 494 15.27 8.73 -9.69
CA PHE A 494 13.95 8.16 -9.92
C PHE A 494 13.20 8.92 -11.00
N GLU A 495 13.14 10.25 -10.90
CA GLU A 495 12.42 11.07 -11.86
C GLU A 495 13.15 11.18 -13.22
N LEU A 496 14.49 11.09 -13.24
CA LEU A 496 15.24 10.96 -14.50
C LEU A 496 14.90 9.65 -15.22
N LEU A 497 14.80 8.53 -14.49
CA LEU A 497 14.40 7.23 -15.05
C LEU A 497 12.96 7.25 -15.57
N ASN A 498 12.06 7.90 -14.85
CA ASN A 498 10.70 8.13 -15.33
C ASN A 498 10.66 8.99 -16.58
N LEU A 499 11.53 9.97 -16.69
CA LEU A 499 11.61 10.77 -17.90
C LEU A 499 12.13 9.94 -19.09
N VAL A 500 13.01 8.93 -18.86
CA VAL A 500 13.36 7.95 -19.91
C VAL A 500 12.13 7.14 -20.32
N ASP A 501 11.36 6.64 -19.36
CA ASP A 501 10.12 5.89 -19.61
C ASP A 501 9.13 6.74 -20.42
N GLN A 502 8.85 7.95 -19.98
CA GLN A 502 7.91 8.86 -20.66
C GLN A 502 8.42 9.26 -22.05
N SER A 503 9.72 9.53 -22.20
CA SER A 503 10.32 9.84 -23.50
C SER A 503 10.18 8.69 -24.49
N ALA A 504 10.38 7.44 -24.04
CA ALA A 504 10.15 6.25 -24.86
C ALA A 504 8.65 6.09 -25.21
N SER A 505 7.73 6.38 -24.29
CA SER A 505 6.29 6.39 -24.55
C SER A 505 5.91 7.40 -25.63
N TYR A 506 6.35 8.67 -25.49
CA TYR A 506 6.15 9.70 -26.50
C TYR A 506 7.00 9.49 -27.78
N GLY A 507 8.01 8.64 -27.74
CA GLY A 507 8.78 8.20 -28.89
C GLY A 507 7.96 7.47 -29.96
N GLN A 508 6.74 7.08 -29.66
CA GLN A 508 5.77 6.58 -30.63
C GLN A 508 5.13 7.70 -31.47
N GLN A 509 5.22 8.94 -31.04
CA GLN A 509 4.72 10.10 -31.79
C GLN A 509 5.69 10.48 -32.90
N ALA A 510 5.16 10.76 -34.11
CA ALA A 510 5.96 11.05 -35.31
C ALA A 510 6.87 12.28 -35.15
N ASP A 511 6.48 13.25 -34.33
CA ASP A 511 7.23 14.49 -34.07
C ASP A 511 8.40 14.31 -33.07
N PHE A 512 8.50 13.18 -32.39
CA PHE A 512 9.52 12.94 -31.36
C PHE A 512 10.31 11.62 -31.54
N SER A 513 9.79 10.66 -32.31
CA SER A 513 10.40 9.34 -32.51
C SER A 513 11.85 9.40 -33.01
N ALA A 514 12.16 10.27 -33.94
CA ALA A 514 13.51 10.44 -34.46
C ALA A 514 14.52 10.90 -33.39
N ALA A 515 14.10 11.79 -32.49
CA ALA A 515 14.94 12.28 -31.39
C ALA A 515 15.25 11.18 -30.39
N VAL A 516 14.25 10.39 -30.02
CA VAL A 516 14.42 9.27 -29.08
C VAL A 516 15.31 8.18 -29.69
N LEU A 517 15.06 7.79 -30.94
CA LEU A 517 15.87 6.80 -31.63
C LEU A 517 17.35 7.22 -31.77
N GLN A 518 17.62 8.50 -31.94
CA GLN A 518 19.00 9.02 -32.00
C GLN A 518 19.75 8.82 -30.67
N GLN A 519 19.06 8.89 -29.54
CA GLN A 519 19.64 8.79 -28.20
C GLN A 519 19.44 7.39 -27.53
N GLU A 520 18.64 6.51 -28.13
CA GLU A 520 18.23 5.24 -27.55
C GLU A 520 19.43 4.40 -27.08
N ALA A 521 20.42 4.20 -27.93
CA ALA A 521 21.59 3.37 -27.59
C ALA A 521 22.39 3.94 -26.41
N ALA A 522 22.50 5.28 -26.34
CA ALA A 522 23.19 5.95 -25.23
C ALA A 522 22.37 5.86 -23.94
N LEU A 523 21.06 6.08 -24.01
CA LEU A 523 20.15 5.92 -22.86
C LEU A 523 20.20 4.49 -22.32
N ARG A 524 20.08 3.49 -23.17
CA ARG A 524 20.19 2.09 -22.78
C ARG A 524 21.53 1.77 -22.11
N GLN A 525 22.64 2.29 -22.66
CA GLN A 525 23.95 2.11 -22.05
C GLN A 525 24.04 2.79 -20.67
N SER A 526 23.44 3.96 -20.49
CA SER A 526 23.41 4.63 -19.19
C SER A 526 22.54 3.87 -18.18
N LEU A 527 21.40 3.31 -18.59
CA LEU A 527 20.58 2.42 -17.76
C LEU A 527 21.37 1.20 -17.30
N LEU A 528 22.11 0.55 -18.21
CA LEU A 528 22.98 -0.58 -17.87
C LEU A 528 24.05 -0.18 -16.85
N GLN A 529 24.77 0.92 -17.07
CA GLN A 529 25.83 1.36 -16.16
C GLN A 529 25.27 1.76 -14.80
N LEU A 530 24.12 2.41 -14.75
CA LEU A 530 23.42 2.74 -13.50
C LEU A 530 23.03 1.46 -12.74
N GLY A 531 22.46 0.50 -13.45
CA GLY A 531 22.09 -0.80 -12.88
C GLY A 531 23.29 -1.62 -12.35
N LEU A 532 24.46 -1.47 -12.94
CA LEU A 532 25.70 -2.10 -12.47
C LEU A 532 26.37 -1.34 -11.31
N SER A 533 25.94 -0.11 -11.03
CA SER A 533 26.50 0.73 -9.95
C SER A 533 25.88 0.42 -8.59
N GLU A 534 26.45 0.97 -7.55
CA GLU A 534 25.89 0.89 -6.18
C GLU A 534 24.50 1.50 -6.05
N LEU A 535 24.13 2.43 -6.94
CA LEU A 535 22.85 3.13 -6.95
C LEU A 535 21.68 2.24 -7.35
N ALA A 536 21.92 1.10 -8.01
CA ALA A 536 20.87 0.15 -8.35
C ALA A 536 20.13 -0.37 -7.11
N LEU A 537 20.83 -0.50 -6.00
CA LEU A 537 20.34 -0.89 -4.70
C LEU A 537 20.47 0.29 -3.74
N TRP A 538 19.68 1.32 -3.94
CA TRP A 538 19.69 2.48 -3.06
C TRP A 538 19.39 2.09 -1.61
N LYS A 539 20.19 2.58 -0.67
CA LYS A 539 20.09 2.28 0.73
C LYS A 539 19.37 3.40 1.47
N GLN A 540 18.29 3.08 2.16
CA GLN A 540 17.60 4.03 3.03
C GLN A 540 18.41 4.35 4.29
N ARG A 541 18.02 5.44 5.01
CA ARG A 541 18.70 5.90 6.24
C ARG A 541 18.74 4.86 7.37
N ASP A 542 17.74 3.98 7.45
CA ASP A 542 17.67 2.90 8.44
C ASP A 542 18.59 1.71 8.13
N GLY A 543 19.33 1.79 7.03
CA GLY A 543 20.21 0.73 6.58
C GLY A 543 19.53 -0.37 5.76
N SER A 544 18.20 -0.32 5.54
CA SER A 544 17.51 -1.23 4.61
C SER A 544 17.98 -0.99 3.17
N ARG A 545 17.85 -2.01 2.34
CA ARG A 545 18.05 -1.89 0.91
C ARG A 545 16.70 -1.80 0.23
N ASP A 546 16.61 -0.90 -0.74
CA ASP A 546 15.40 -0.65 -1.51
C ASP A 546 15.69 -0.91 -3.00
N LEU A 547 14.77 -1.59 -3.65
CA LEU A 547 14.80 -1.86 -5.10
C LEU A 547 14.28 -0.70 -5.96
N PHE A 548 14.09 0.46 -5.37
CA PHE A 548 13.47 1.62 -5.98
C PHE A 548 14.12 2.03 -7.31
N ILE A 549 15.43 2.15 -7.34
CA ILE A 549 16.15 2.49 -8.58
C ILE A 549 16.11 1.33 -9.57
N PHE A 550 16.33 0.09 -9.10
CA PHE A 550 16.29 -1.10 -9.95
C PHE A 550 14.92 -1.27 -10.63
N ASN A 551 13.84 -1.10 -9.89
CA ASN A 551 12.47 -1.19 -10.42
C ASN A 551 12.25 -0.20 -11.58
N ASN A 552 12.72 1.03 -11.43
CA ASN A 552 12.59 2.04 -12.48
C ASN A 552 13.51 1.78 -13.68
N ILE A 553 14.66 1.17 -13.47
CA ILE A 553 15.52 0.71 -14.58
C ILE A 553 14.78 -0.37 -15.40
N LEU A 554 14.08 -1.31 -14.74
CA LEU A 554 13.28 -2.33 -15.42
C LEU A 554 12.12 -1.71 -16.20
N ASP A 555 11.44 -0.73 -15.62
CA ASP A 555 10.33 -0.04 -16.28
C ASP A 555 10.82 0.73 -17.51
N ALA A 556 11.90 1.49 -17.39
CA ALA A 556 12.52 2.20 -18.52
C ALA A 556 12.94 1.24 -19.66
N HIS A 557 13.54 0.08 -19.33
CA HIS A 557 13.88 -0.94 -20.33
C HIS A 557 12.63 -1.50 -21.02
N SER A 558 11.59 -1.81 -20.25
CA SER A 558 10.34 -2.33 -20.81
C SER A 558 9.67 -1.34 -21.75
N ARG A 559 9.71 -0.05 -21.43
CA ARG A 559 9.14 1.01 -22.24
C ARG A 559 9.91 1.25 -23.53
N LEU A 560 11.24 1.20 -23.46
CA LEU A 560 12.08 1.22 -24.67
C LEU A 560 11.73 0.06 -25.61
N TYR A 561 11.50 -1.16 -25.06
CA TYR A 561 11.03 -2.27 -25.88
C TYR A 561 9.68 -1.99 -26.52
N GLN A 562 8.71 -1.49 -25.80
CA GLN A 562 7.36 -1.20 -26.32
C GLN A 562 7.43 -0.16 -27.45
N MET A 563 8.26 0.87 -27.30
CA MET A 563 8.51 1.85 -28.37
C MET A 563 9.10 1.16 -29.62
N MET A 564 10.16 0.35 -29.45
CA MET A 564 10.80 -0.35 -30.57
C MET A 564 9.87 -1.36 -31.23
N ARG A 565 9.04 -2.05 -30.46
CA ARG A 565 7.99 -2.93 -30.97
C ARG A 565 6.96 -2.17 -31.81
N TYR A 566 6.53 -1.01 -31.36
CA TYR A 566 5.61 -0.15 -32.10
C TYR A 566 6.23 0.32 -33.40
N LEU A 567 7.45 0.87 -33.35
CA LEU A 567 8.15 1.40 -34.53
C LEU A 567 8.53 0.29 -35.54
N HIS A 568 8.68 -0.93 -35.09
CA HIS A 568 9.00 -2.11 -35.92
C HIS A 568 7.85 -3.10 -36.07
N HIS A 569 6.59 -2.64 -35.99
CA HIS A 569 5.41 -3.53 -36.11
C HIS A 569 5.38 -4.34 -37.41
N THR A 570 6.01 -3.85 -38.47
CA THR A 570 6.15 -4.55 -39.78
C THR A 570 7.39 -5.48 -39.85
N SER A 571 8.20 -5.51 -38.80
CA SER A 571 9.45 -6.31 -38.72
C SER A 571 9.63 -6.88 -37.31
N PRO A 572 8.80 -7.83 -36.87
CA PRO A 572 8.82 -8.38 -35.50
C PRO A 572 10.19 -8.88 -35.05
N ASP A 573 10.98 -9.47 -35.96
CA ASP A 573 12.31 -9.99 -35.65
C ASP A 573 13.28 -8.90 -35.13
N LYS A 574 13.11 -7.65 -35.58
CA LYS A 574 13.92 -6.53 -35.05
C LYS A 574 13.55 -6.20 -33.61
N ALA A 575 12.27 -6.22 -33.28
CA ALA A 575 11.80 -6.02 -31.91
C ALA A 575 12.28 -7.15 -31.00
N ILE A 576 12.24 -8.41 -31.46
CA ILE A 576 12.76 -9.57 -30.72
C ILE A 576 14.27 -9.45 -30.49
N ALA A 577 15.05 -9.10 -31.53
CA ALA A 577 16.48 -8.92 -31.40
C ALA A 577 16.84 -7.79 -30.40
N TYR A 578 16.07 -6.71 -30.41
CA TYR A 578 16.21 -5.63 -29.46
C TYR A 578 15.87 -6.08 -28.03
N ARG A 579 14.78 -6.82 -27.83
CA ARG A 579 14.42 -7.41 -26.54
C ARG A 579 15.55 -8.28 -25.98
N GLN A 580 16.14 -9.16 -26.82
CA GLN A 580 17.25 -10.00 -26.39
C GLN A 580 18.48 -9.19 -25.96
N GLN A 581 18.66 -7.99 -26.48
CA GLN A 581 19.72 -7.09 -26.03
C GLN A 581 19.39 -6.51 -24.66
N LEU A 582 18.16 -6.09 -24.42
CA LEU A 582 17.69 -5.62 -23.10
C LEU A 582 17.76 -6.73 -22.05
N ASP A 583 17.40 -7.97 -22.42
CA ASP A 583 17.51 -9.15 -21.55
C ASP A 583 18.94 -9.35 -21.05
N ARG A 584 19.92 -9.24 -21.94
CA ARG A 584 21.34 -9.33 -21.52
C ARG A 584 21.73 -8.25 -20.53
N ASP A 585 21.24 -7.02 -20.73
CA ASP A 585 21.53 -5.90 -19.84
C ASP A 585 20.90 -6.14 -18.45
N VAL A 586 19.61 -6.51 -18.39
CA VAL A 586 18.89 -6.82 -17.14
C VAL A 586 19.51 -8.00 -16.41
N ILE A 587 19.84 -9.09 -17.11
CA ILE A 587 20.52 -10.27 -16.51
C ILE A 587 21.90 -9.90 -15.97
N ALA A 588 22.65 -9.07 -16.66
CA ALA A 588 23.94 -8.59 -16.17
C ALA A 588 23.81 -7.81 -14.87
N ILE A 589 22.81 -6.91 -14.80
CA ILE A 589 22.50 -6.16 -13.58
C ILE A 589 22.13 -7.11 -12.44
N MET A 590 21.18 -8.02 -12.66
CA MET A 590 20.74 -8.98 -11.65
C MET A 590 21.90 -9.80 -11.07
N ARG A 591 22.76 -10.29 -11.92
CA ARG A 591 23.94 -11.08 -11.50
C ARG A 591 24.95 -10.24 -10.74
N GLN A 592 25.26 -9.05 -11.23
CA GLN A 592 26.21 -8.13 -10.57
C GLN A 592 25.71 -7.71 -9.20
N GLN A 593 24.43 -7.43 -9.08
CA GLN A 593 23.81 -7.00 -7.83
C GLN A 593 23.44 -8.17 -6.89
N GLY A 594 23.60 -9.43 -7.33
CA GLY A 594 23.23 -10.61 -6.54
C GLY A 594 21.73 -10.81 -6.39
N LEU A 595 20.93 -10.24 -7.29
CA LEU A 595 19.45 -10.30 -7.31
C LEU A 595 18.96 -11.57 -8.04
N ILE A 596 19.46 -12.71 -7.63
CA ILE A 596 19.14 -14.02 -8.21
C ILE A 596 18.80 -15.02 -7.09
N PRO A 597 18.03 -16.08 -7.37
CA PRO A 597 17.75 -17.13 -6.40
C PRO A 597 19.02 -17.68 -5.74
N GLY A 598 19.02 -17.73 -4.42
CA GLY A 598 20.20 -18.15 -3.64
C GLY A 598 21.29 -17.07 -3.48
N GLY A 599 21.04 -15.83 -3.91
CA GLY A 599 21.90 -14.68 -3.64
C GLY A 599 21.92 -14.32 -2.15
N GLN A 600 22.83 -13.41 -1.78
CA GLN A 600 23.04 -13.03 -0.36
C GLN A 600 22.01 -12.04 0.19
N HIS A 601 21.03 -11.60 -0.62
CA HIS A 601 19.99 -10.71 -0.17
C HIS A 601 18.90 -11.45 0.62
N PRO A 602 18.13 -10.74 1.48
CA PRO A 602 16.99 -11.33 2.17
C PRO A 602 15.98 -11.97 1.20
N ALA A 603 15.38 -13.09 1.58
CA ALA A 603 14.42 -13.81 0.75
C ALA A 603 13.27 -12.93 0.24
N ALA A 604 12.74 -12.05 1.11
CA ALA A 604 11.69 -11.10 0.73
C ALA A 604 12.12 -10.14 -0.38
N MET A 605 13.39 -9.70 -0.38
CA MET A 605 13.93 -8.85 -1.44
C MET A 605 14.06 -9.61 -2.77
N LEU A 606 14.50 -10.87 -2.73
CA LEU A 606 14.59 -11.70 -3.94
C LEU A 606 13.20 -12.08 -4.50
N GLU A 607 12.21 -12.22 -3.63
CA GLU A 607 10.80 -12.36 -4.03
C GLU A 607 10.30 -11.09 -4.72
N GLU A 608 10.61 -9.92 -4.17
CA GLU A 608 10.25 -8.62 -4.76
C GLU A 608 10.85 -8.45 -6.17
N VAL A 609 12.09 -8.89 -6.39
CA VAL A 609 12.71 -8.92 -7.73
C VAL A 609 11.88 -9.74 -8.70
N SER A 610 11.43 -10.93 -8.30
CA SER A 610 10.62 -11.80 -9.17
C SER A 610 9.27 -11.16 -9.50
N LEU A 611 8.64 -10.49 -8.53
CA LEU A 611 7.39 -9.74 -8.74
C LEU A 611 7.61 -8.57 -9.71
N THR A 612 8.64 -7.76 -9.49
CA THR A 612 8.96 -6.62 -10.33
C THR A 612 9.30 -7.05 -11.76
N LEU A 613 10.11 -8.10 -11.92
CA LEU A 613 10.38 -8.67 -13.24
C LEU A 613 9.11 -9.09 -13.94
N SER A 614 8.20 -9.79 -13.27
CA SER A 614 6.94 -10.25 -13.85
C SER A 614 6.01 -9.09 -14.19
N SER A 615 5.85 -8.14 -13.28
CA SER A 615 4.88 -7.04 -13.41
C SER A 615 5.30 -5.96 -14.41
N TYR A 616 6.59 -5.62 -14.45
CA TYR A 616 7.08 -4.49 -15.27
C TYR A 616 7.86 -4.94 -16.48
N TYR A 617 8.80 -5.88 -16.33
CA TYR A 617 9.68 -6.21 -17.43
C TYR A 617 9.15 -7.35 -18.31
N LEU A 618 8.85 -8.52 -17.74
CA LEU A 618 8.41 -9.68 -18.54
C LEU A 618 7.06 -9.41 -19.21
N THR A 619 6.07 -8.92 -18.46
CA THR A 619 4.75 -8.60 -19.01
C THR A 619 4.81 -7.57 -20.14
N TYR A 620 5.52 -6.47 -19.92
CA TYR A 620 5.62 -5.40 -20.93
C TYR A 620 6.62 -5.71 -22.07
N THR A 621 7.35 -6.82 -21.98
CA THR A 621 8.17 -7.36 -23.05
C THR A 621 7.59 -8.64 -23.67
N ASP A 622 6.25 -8.80 -23.58
CA ASP A 622 5.45 -9.89 -24.18
C ASP A 622 5.82 -11.29 -23.65
N ARG A 623 6.07 -11.41 -22.33
CA ARG A 623 6.39 -12.67 -21.67
C ARG A 623 5.62 -12.80 -20.36
N THR A 624 5.67 -14.00 -19.80
CA THR A 624 5.15 -14.32 -18.47
C THR A 624 6.29 -14.75 -17.55
N SER A 625 5.99 -14.96 -16.27
CA SER A 625 6.97 -15.47 -15.30
C SER A 625 7.51 -16.89 -15.65
N GLU A 626 6.91 -17.58 -16.61
CA GLU A 626 7.45 -18.84 -17.14
C GLU A 626 8.84 -18.68 -17.77
N ALA A 627 9.23 -17.45 -18.15
CA ALA A 627 10.60 -17.13 -18.56
C ALA A 627 11.65 -17.42 -17.45
N CYS A 628 11.22 -17.49 -16.17
CA CYS A 628 12.07 -17.90 -15.04
C CYS A 628 12.36 -19.42 -15.03
N ILE A 629 11.57 -20.21 -15.77
CA ILE A 629 11.76 -21.68 -15.91
C ILE A 629 12.49 -22.01 -17.19
N SER A 630 12.12 -21.37 -18.29
CA SER A 630 12.66 -21.65 -19.62
C SER A 630 12.90 -20.35 -20.39
N GLY A 631 14.04 -20.22 -21.06
CA GLY A 631 14.43 -19.02 -21.81
C GLY A 631 15.60 -18.29 -21.15
N GLU A 632 15.73 -17.00 -21.42
CA GLU A 632 16.90 -16.21 -21.03
C GLU A 632 17.02 -16.01 -19.52
N PHE A 633 15.88 -16.00 -18.79
CA PHE A 633 15.79 -15.84 -17.34
C PHE A 633 15.72 -17.16 -16.57
N ALA A 634 15.91 -18.31 -17.25
CA ALA A 634 15.82 -19.62 -16.61
C ALA A 634 16.78 -19.76 -15.41
N GLY A 635 16.20 -20.01 -14.23
CA GLY A 635 16.92 -20.11 -12.96
C GLY A 635 17.46 -18.79 -12.40
N LEU A 636 17.09 -17.64 -12.99
CA LEU A 636 17.50 -16.32 -12.50
C LEU A 636 16.40 -15.62 -11.69
N CYS A 637 15.18 -16.11 -11.75
CA CYS A 637 14.05 -15.64 -10.94
C CYS A 637 13.13 -16.80 -10.60
N THR A 638 12.20 -16.56 -9.70
CA THR A 638 11.14 -17.50 -9.31
C THR A 638 9.87 -17.18 -10.09
N PRO A 639 9.24 -18.14 -10.76
CA PRO A 639 7.99 -17.89 -11.46
C PRO A 639 6.86 -17.53 -10.49
N ILE A 640 6.01 -16.62 -10.89
CA ILE A 640 4.78 -16.27 -10.19
C ILE A 640 3.65 -17.03 -10.87
N ARG A 641 3.09 -18.02 -10.19
CA ARG A 641 2.08 -18.92 -10.76
C ARG A 641 0.72 -18.68 -10.13
N MET A 642 -0.29 -18.75 -10.95
CA MET A 642 -1.68 -18.57 -10.53
C MET A 642 -2.12 -19.61 -9.49
N GLU A 643 -1.74 -20.87 -9.68
CA GLU A 643 -2.06 -21.97 -8.76
C GLU A 643 -1.42 -21.84 -7.38
N ASP A 644 -0.28 -21.14 -7.28
CA ASP A 644 0.40 -20.90 -6.00
C ASP A 644 -0.21 -19.70 -5.25
N ILE A 645 -0.68 -18.70 -5.98
CA ILE A 645 -1.22 -17.46 -5.39
C ILE A 645 -2.73 -17.53 -5.22
N LEU A 646 -3.46 -18.16 -6.15
CA LEU A 646 -4.91 -18.23 -6.20
C LEU A 646 -5.38 -19.69 -6.28
N PRO A 647 -5.09 -20.52 -5.26
CA PRO A 647 -5.37 -21.96 -5.30
C PRO A 647 -6.83 -22.32 -5.14
N PHE A 648 -7.65 -21.40 -4.62
CA PHE A 648 -9.07 -21.69 -4.40
C PHE A 648 -9.87 -21.47 -5.66
N GLU A 649 -10.66 -22.48 -6.05
CA GLU A 649 -11.59 -22.42 -7.19
C GLU A 649 -12.97 -22.91 -6.78
N HIS A 650 -14.02 -22.22 -7.21
CA HIS A 650 -15.40 -22.60 -6.97
C HIS A 650 -16.29 -22.17 -8.14
N THR A 651 -17.24 -23.01 -8.53
CA THR A 651 -18.20 -22.69 -9.58
C THR A 651 -19.54 -22.37 -8.94
N CYS A 652 -19.99 -21.13 -9.04
CA CYS A 652 -21.30 -20.68 -8.56
C CYS A 652 -22.44 -21.14 -9.48
N SER A 653 -22.24 -20.93 -10.78
CA SER A 653 -23.22 -21.22 -11.84
C SER A 653 -22.48 -21.52 -13.15
N PRO A 654 -23.19 -21.93 -14.23
CA PRO A 654 -22.57 -22.03 -15.54
C PRO A 654 -21.94 -20.73 -16.05
N THR A 655 -22.36 -19.57 -15.53
CA THR A 655 -21.95 -18.24 -15.98
C THR A 655 -21.04 -17.49 -14.97
N LEU A 656 -20.75 -18.11 -13.80
CA LEU A 656 -19.94 -17.46 -12.75
C LEU A 656 -19.00 -18.46 -12.08
N ARG A 657 -17.69 -18.17 -12.12
CA ARG A 657 -16.63 -18.93 -11.44
C ARG A 657 -15.88 -18.00 -10.48
N LEU A 658 -15.47 -18.54 -9.35
CA LEU A 658 -14.64 -17.86 -8.37
C LEU A 658 -13.23 -18.45 -8.40
N ARG A 659 -12.24 -17.59 -8.32
CA ARG A 659 -10.84 -17.92 -8.07
C ARG A 659 -10.33 -17.01 -6.95
N ALA A 660 -9.67 -17.56 -5.94
CA ALA A 660 -9.25 -16.75 -4.80
C ALA A 660 -7.95 -17.25 -4.16
N GLN A 661 -7.34 -16.38 -3.36
CA GLN A 661 -6.20 -16.74 -2.52
C GLN A 661 -6.63 -17.66 -1.39
N ASP A 662 -7.67 -17.26 -0.65
CA ASP A 662 -8.16 -18.02 0.49
C ASP A 662 -9.64 -17.68 0.75
N LEU A 663 -10.52 -18.61 0.47
CA LEU A 663 -11.93 -18.52 0.82
C LEU A 663 -12.37 -19.79 1.53
N THR A 664 -13.22 -19.64 2.53
CA THR A 664 -13.97 -20.77 3.04
C THR A 664 -15.12 -21.12 2.09
N GLN A 665 -15.55 -22.37 2.09
CA GLN A 665 -16.69 -22.82 1.32
C GLN A 665 -17.96 -21.96 1.61
N ALA A 666 -18.19 -21.61 2.86
CA ALA A 666 -19.33 -20.79 3.27
C ALA A 666 -19.27 -19.34 2.70
N GLN A 667 -18.07 -18.76 2.61
CA GLN A 667 -17.86 -17.45 2.00
C GLN A 667 -18.13 -17.51 0.49
N ALA A 668 -17.59 -18.53 -0.19
CA ALA A 668 -17.83 -18.72 -1.61
C ALA A 668 -19.34 -18.90 -1.92
N GLU A 669 -20.05 -19.73 -1.15
CA GLU A 669 -21.50 -19.90 -1.28
C GLU A 669 -22.27 -18.61 -0.95
N GLY A 670 -21.74 -17.78 -0.04
CA GLY A 670 -22.28 -16.45 0.26
C GLY A 670 -22.22 -15.54 -0.95
N ILE A 671 -21.04 -15.41 -1.57
CA ILE A 671 -20.82 -14.65 -2.80
C ILE A 671 -21.73 -15.17 -3.93
N CYS A 672 -21.80 -16.48 -4.12
CA CYS A 672 -22.64 -17.08 -5.16
C CYS A 672 -24.13 -16.71 -5.00
N ARG A 673 -24.64 -16.73 -3.77
CA ARG A 673 -26.04 -16.32 -3.51
C ARG A 673 -26.25 -14.84 -3.78
N GLU A 674 -25.35 -14.00 -3.27
CA GLU A 674 -25.44 -12.54 -3.41
C GLU A 674 -25.44 -12.12 -4.90
N LEU A 675 -24.52 -12.64 -5.68
CA LEU A 675 -24.42 -12.34 -7.11
C LEU A 675 -25.54 -12.99 -7.91
N GLY A 676 -26.01 -14.18 -7.54
CA GLY A 676 -27.17 -14.81 -8.17
C GLY A 676 -28.46 -14.00 -7.96
N ASP A 677 -28.68 -13.45 -6.77
CA ASP A 677 -29.81 -12.56 -6.48
C ASP A 677 -29.69 -11.23 -7.23
N GLU A 678 -28.47 -10.73 -7.43
CA GLU A 678 -28.18 -9.52 -8.20
C GLU A 678 -28.47 -9.73 -9.69
N GLU A 679 -27.97 -10.82 -10.26
CA GLU A 679 -28.19 -11.20 -11.65
C GLU A 679 -29.70 -11.35 -11.96
N GLN A 680 -30.43 -12.03 -11.08
CA GLN A 680 -31.87 -12.18 -11.24
C GLN A 680 -32.58 -10.81 -11.23
N ARG A 681 -32.19 -9.93 -10.34
CA ARG A 681 -32.73 -8.56 -10.20
C ARG A 681 -32.44 -7.73 -11.44
N PHE A 682 -31.20 -7.76 -11.94
CA PHE A 682 -30.78 -7.10 -13.17
C PHE A 682 -31.64 -7.54 -14.37
N HIS A 683 -31.76 -8.85 -14.60
CA HIS A 683 -32.55 -9.38 -15.72
C HIS A 683 -34.01 -9.04 -15.63
N GLN A 684 -34.60 -9.01 -14.44
CA GLN A 684 -35.99 -8.59 -14.22
C GLN A 684 -36.19 -7.11 -14.52
N GLN A 685 -35.28 -6.24 -14.06
CA GLN A 685 -35.39 -4.79 -14.23
C GLN A 685 -35.09 -4.35 -15.67
N MET A 686 -34.09 -4.97 -16.31
CA MET A 686 -33.66 -4.61 -17.65
C MET A 686 -34.37 -5.37 -18.76
N GLU A 687 -35.29 -6.26 -18.43
CA GLU A 687 -36.07 -7.07 -19.38
C GLU A 687 -35.22 -7.75 -20.49
N THR A 688 -34.05 -8.26 -20.12
CA THR A 688 -33.08 -8.82 -21.06
C THR A 688 -33.51 -10.15 -21.62
N GLY A 689 -34.45 -10.84 -20.96
CA GLY A 689 -34.84 -12.20 -21.30
C GLY A 689 -33.70 -13.23 -21.21
N TRP A 690 -32.62 -12.89 -20.46
CA TRP A 690 -31.39 -13.70 -20.31
C TRP A 690 -30.66 -13.92 -21.64
N GLN A 691 -30.88 -13.03 -22.60
CA GLN A 691 -30.22 -13.10 -23.91
C GLN A 691 -29.06 -12.13 -23.97
N PRO A 692 -27.84 -12.63 -24.16
CA PRO A 692 -26.68 -11.76 -24.39
C PRO A 692 -26.88 -10.89 -25.63
N VAL A 693 -26.12 -9.79 -25.70
CA VAL A 693 -26.01 -8.97 -26.92
C VAL A 693 -25.44 -9.81 -28.06
N ALA A 694 -25.66 -9.38 -29.30
CA ALA A 694 -25.17 -10.08 -30.47
C ALA A 694 -23.62 -10.22 -30.38
N ASP A 695 -23.12 -11.36 -30.89
CA ASP A 695 -21.67 -11.67 -30.96
C ASP A 695 -20.95 -11.75 -29.61
N ASP A 696 -21.66 -11.83 -28.47
CA ASP A 696 -21.03 -12.11 -27.17
C ASP A 696 -20.71 -13.63 -27.07
N HIS A 697 -19.41 -13.93 -27.07
CA HIS A 697 -18.87 -15.28 -26.91
C HIS A 697 -18.39 -15.59 -25.50
N ASN A 698 -18.66 -14.71 -24.50
CA ASN A 698 -18.34 -15.00 -23.12
C ASN A 698 -19.17 -16.17 -22.59
N GLU A 699 -18.51 -17.17 -22.00
CA GLU A 699 -19.19 -18.32 -21.38
C GLU A 699 -19.50 -18.04 -19.91
N ALA A 700 -18.51 -17.58 -19.16
CA ALA A 700 -18.61 -17.30 -17.72
C ALA A 700 -17.70 -16.14 -17.32
N LEU A 701 -18.14 -15.37 -16.35
CA LEU A 701 -17.28 -14.44 -15.61
C LEU A 701 -16.36 -15.23 -14.68
N GLU A 702 -15.08 -14.91 -14.65
CA GLU A 702 -14.15 -15.32 -13.59
C GLU A 702 -13.97 -14.18 -12.61
N LEU A 703 -14.50 -14.34 -11.38
CA LEU A 703 -14.30 -13.42 -10.28
C LEU A 703 -13.03 -13.84 -9.53
N VAL A 704 -12.03 -12.98 -9.55
CA VAL A 704 -10.73 -13.20 -8.92
C VAL A 704 -10.62 -12.36 -7.63
N ILE A 705 -10.45 -13.03 -6.49
CA ILE A 705 -10.50 -12.40 -5.18
C ILE A 705 -9.15 -12.54 -4.45
N PHE A 706 -8.55 -11.41 -4.12
CA PHE A 706 -7.35 -11.34 -3.29
C PHE A 706 -7.71 -11.12 -1.82
N ASN A 707 -6.83 -11.53 -0.90
CA ASN A 707 -7.09 -11.41 0.53
C ASN A 707 -7.03 -9.97 1.05
N SER A 708 -6.43 -9.06 0.25
CA SER A 708 -6.24 -7.67 0.64
C SER A 708 -6.00 -6.79 -0.58
N SER A 709 -6.18 -5.47 -0.41
CA SER A 709 -5.74 -4.46 -1.37
C SER A 709 -4.22 -4.54 -1.62
N ALA A 710 -3.44 -4.88 -0.59
CA ALA A 710 -1.99 -5.05 -0.71
C ALA A 710 -1.64 -6.26 -1.60
N ASP A 711 -2.33 -7.39 -1.44
CA ASP A 711 -2.13 -8.58 -2.28
C ASP A 711 -2.60 -8.35 -3.72
N TRP A 712 -3.70 -7.62 -3.91
CA TRP A 712 -4.12 -7.17 -5.23
C TRP A 712 -3.01 -6.35 -5.91
N GLY A 713 -2.48 -5.34 -5.22
CA GLY A 713 -1.37 -4.52 -5.70
C GLY A 713 -0.10 -5.33 -6.00
N ARG A 714 0.16 -6.36 -5.18
CA ARG A 714 1.35 -7.20 -5.27
C ARG A 714 1.30 -8.18 -6.44
N TYR A 715 0.18 -8.88 -6.64
CA TYR A 715 0.10 -10.01 -7.55
C TYR A 715 -0.74 -9.75 -8.81
N GLY A 716 -1.67 -8.81 -8.77
CA GLY A 716 -2.61 -8.59 -9.86
C GLY A 716 -1.94 -8.28 -11.18
N SER A 717 -0.96 -7.36 -11.18
CA SER A 717 -0.21 -7.02 -12.39
C SER A 717 0.67 -8.18 -12.86
N ALA A 718 1.34 -8.89 -11.95
CA ALA A 718 2.22 -10.02 -12.29
C ALA A 718 1.46 -11.19 -12.92
N LEU A 719 0.25 -11.48 -12.44
CA LEU A 719 -0.56 -12.63 -12.91
C LEU A 719 -1.40 -12.30 -14.14
N PHE A 720 -1.91 -11.08 -14.26
CA PHE A 720 -2.93 -10.75 -15.26
C PHE A 720 -2.56 -9.59 -16.19
N GLY A 721 -1.44 -8.91 -15.95
CA GLY A 721 -1.00 -7.77 -16.76
C GLY A 721 -1.92 -6.54 -16.68
N VAL A 722 -2.67 -6.39 -15.58
CA VAL A 722 -3.63 -5.30 -15.35
C VAL A 722 -3.09 -4.25 -14.39
N SER A 723 -3.60 -3.01 -14.47
CA SER A 723 -3.31 -2.01 -13.45
C SER A 723 -4.02 -2.36 -12.15
N THR A 724 -3.33 -2.16 -11.02
CA THR A 724 -3.80 -2.46 -9.67
C THR A 724 -3.97 -1.23 -8.80
N ASP A 725 -3.98 -0.03 -9.39
CA ASP A 725 -4.14 1.27 -8.73
C ASP A 725 -5.63 1.66 -8.51
N ASN A 726 -6.50 0.66 -8.41
CA ASN A 726 -7.94 0.80 -8.28
C ASN A 726 -8.52 -0.07 -7.15
N GLY A 727 -9.79 0.15 -6.81
CA GLY A 727 -10.52 -0.58 -5.79
C GLY A 727 -11.07 -1.95 -6.20
N GLY A 728 -10.72 -2.40 -7.38
CA GLY A 728 -11.25 -3.54 -8.11
C GLY A 728 -11.52 -3.10 -9.54
N ILE A 729 -11.60 -4.02 -10.47
CA ILE A 729 -11.83 -3.68 -11.88
C ILE A 729 -12.46 -4.84 -12.63
N TYR A 730 -13.48 -4.52 -13.41
CA TYR A 730 -14.01 -5.41 -14.43
C TYR A 730 -13.22 -5.26 -15.74
N ILE A 731 -12.73 -6.34 -16.28
CA ILE A 731 -12.05 -6.42 -17.59
C ILE A 731 -12.86 -7.31 -18.50
N GLU A 732 -13.57 -6.69 -19.41
CA GLU A 732 -14.42 -7.36 -20.36
C GLU A 732 -13.63 -8.14 -21.43
N GLY A 733 -12.50 -7.60 -21.87
CA GLY A 733 -11.75 -8.10 -23.00
C GLY A 733 -12.39 -7.72 -24.33
N ASP A 734 -12.48 -8.68 -25.24
CA ASP A 734 -13.16 -8.57 -26.54
C ASP A 734 -14.27 -9.62 -26.61
N PRO A 735 -15.53 -9.25 -26.25
CA PRO A 735 -16.64 -10.20 -26.22
C PRO A 735 -16.91 -10.90 -27.56
N ALA A 736 -16.62 -10.24 -28.67
CA ALA A 736 -16.81 -10.82 -30.03
C ALA A 736 -15.76 -11.87 -30.38
N ARG A 737 -14.71 -12.02 -29.56
CA ARG A 737 -13.66 -12.99 -29.79
C ARG A 737 -13.98 -14.34 -29.13
N PRO A 738 -14.06 -15.45 -29.87
CA PRO A 738 -14.21 -16.78 -29.30
C PRO A 738 -13.09 -17.09 -28.30
N GLY A 739 -13.45 -17.57 -27.11
CA GLY A 739 -12.51 -17.85 -26.01
C GLY A 739 -12.10 -16.62 -25.20
N ASN A 740 -12.78 -15.48 -25.36
CA ASN A 740 -12.64 -14.37 -24.45
C ASN A 740 -12.98 -14.80 -23.02
N GLN A 741 -12.23 -14.30 -22.05
CA GLN A 741 -12.49 -14.54 -20.63
C GLN A 741 -12.68 -13.20 -19.93
N ALA A 742 -13.93 -12.85 -19.70
CA ALA A 742 -14.27 -11.69 -18.87
C ALA A 742 -13.85 -11.96 -17.41
N ARG A 743 -13.23 -10.99 -16.77
CA ARG A 743 -12.76 -11.08 -15.38
C ARG A 743 -13.15 -9.86 -14.57
N PHE A 744 -13.57 -10.14 -13.37
CA PHE A 744 -13.69 -9.12 -12.34
C PHE A 744 -12.62 -9.40 -11.27
N PHE A 745 -11.78 -8.41 -10.99
CA PHE A 745 -10.74 -8.47 -9.97
C PHE A 745 -11.18 -7.67 -8.75
N ALA A 746 -11.12 -8.30 -7.58
CA ALA A 746 -11.51 -7.72 -6.32
C ALA A 746 -10.61 -8.20 -5.18
N TYR A 747 -10.80 -7.65 -4.00
CA TYR A 747 -10.14 -8.08 -2.78
C TYR A 747 -11.08 -8.00 -1.59
N GLU A 748 -10.73 -8.72 -0.52
CA GLU A 748 -11.49 -8.63 0.72
C GLU A 748 -11.39 -7.21 1.31
N ALA A 749 -12.52 -6.65 1.70
CA ALA A 749 -12.61 -5.39 2.41
C ALA A 749 -12.16 -5.58 3.86
N GLU A 750 -10.84 -5.65 4.08
CA GLU A 750 -10.22 -5.99 5.37
C GLU A 750 -10.70 -5.09 6.52
N TRP A 751 -11.04 -3.84 6.21
CA TRP A 751 -11.57 -2.87 7.19
C TRP A 751 -12.99 -3.16 7.67
N LYS A 752 -13.67 -4.12 7.03
CA LYS A 752 -15.01 -4.59 7.44
C LYS A 752 -14.95 -5.81 8.36
N ARG A 753 -13.81 -6.46 8.48
CA ARG A 753 -13.64 -7.64 9.32
C ARG A 753 -14.09 -7.35 10.77
N PRO A 754 -14.81 -8.23 11.50
CA PRO A 754 -14.89 -9.68 11.21
C PRO A 754 -15.93 -10.08 10.16
N ALA A 755 -16.75 -9.15 9.67
CA ALA A 755 -17.65 -9.45 8.56
C ALA A 755 -16.82 -9.60 7.30
N PHE A 756 -16.88 -10.79 6.69
CA PHE A 756 -16.27 -11.01 5.40
C PHE A 756 -17.07 -10.27 4.34
N GLN A 757 -16.39 -9.48 3.53
CA GLN A 757 -16.98 -8.78 2.40
C GLN A 757 -15.94 -8.60 1.30
N VAL A 758 -16.34 -8.82 0.06
CA VAL A 758 -15.54 -8.49 -1.12
C VAL A 758 -15.83 -7.03 -1.50
N TRP A 759 -14.77 -6.25 -1.71
CA TRP A 759 -14.89 -4.84 -2.06
C TRP A 759 -15.45 -4.68 -3.48
N ASN A 760 -16.35 -3.74 -3.68
CA ASN A 760 -17.02 -3.43 -4.95
C ASN A 760 -17.75 -4.60 -5.63
N LEU A 761 -18.03 -5.68 -4.91
CA LEU A 761 -18.52 -6.94 -5.47
C LEU A 761 -19.73 -6.76 -6.42
N ARG A 762 -20.75 -6.07 -5.95
CA ARG A 762 -22.01 -5.92 -6.68
C ARG A 762 -21.90 -4.89 -7.80
N HIS A 763 -21.20 -3.80 -7.56
CA HIS A 763 -20.99 -2.73 -8.52
C HIS A 763 -20.30 -3.26 -9.80
N GLU A 764 -19.16 -3.92 -9.64
CA GLU A 764 -18.42 -4.48 -10.77
C GLU A 764 -19.15 -5.63 -11.46
N TYR A 765 -19.94 -6.40 -10.70
CA TYR A 765 -20.76 -7.44 -11.30
C TYR A 765 -21.85 -6.87 -12.21
N VAL A 766 -22.42 -5.71 -11.86
CA VAL A 766 -23.38 -5.03 -12.73
C VAL A 766 -22.72 -4.55 -14.03
N HIS A 767 -21.45 -4.09 -14.00
CA HIS A 767 -20.73 -3.77 -15.24
C HIS A 767 -20.64 -4.98 -16.18
N TYR A 768 -20.35 -6.17 -15.62
CA TYR A 768 -20.39 -7.40 -16.42
C TYR A 768 -21.77 -7.68 -17.00
N LEU A 769 -22.83 -7.54 -16.20
CA LEU A 769 -24.19 -7.78 -16.65
C LEU A 769 -24.62 -6.75 -17.71
N ASP A 770 -24.26 -5.47 -17.50
CA ASP A 770 -24.58 -4.40 -18.45
C ASP A 770 -23.84 -4.59 -19.79
N GLY A 771 -22.53 -4.87 -19.75
CA GLY A 771 -21.74 -5.17 -20.95
C GLY A 771 -22.26 -6.38 -21.72
N ARG A 772 -22.61 -7.45 -21.01
CA ARG A 772 -23.07 -8.68 -21.64
C ARG A 772 -24.49 -8.64 -22.18
N PHE A 773 -25.41 -7.93 -21.51
CA PHE A 773 -26.85 -8.05 -21.80
C PHE A 773 -27.47 -6.73 -22.29
N ASN A 774 -26.85 -5.58 -22.11
CA ASN A 774 -27.39 -4.29 -22.54
C ASN A 774 -26.49 -3.54 -23.52
N GLN A 775 -25.17 -3.67 -23.44
CA GLN A 775 -24.27 -2.85 -24.24
C GLN A 775 -23.49 -3.68 -25.24
N TYR A 776 -23.83 -3.55 -26.53
CA TYR A 776 -23.12 -4.23 -27.61
C TYR A 776 -21.69 -3.68 -27.75
N GLY A 777 -20.73 -4.59 -27.92
CA GLY A 777 -19.32 -4.25 -28.15
C GLY A 777 -18.50 -4.28 -26.87
N SER A 778 -17.24 -3.85 -26.96
CA SER A 778 -16.34 -3.80 -25.83
C SER A 778 -16.32 -2.42 -25.17
N PHE A 779 -15.75 -2.34 -23.97
CA PHE A 779 -15.53 -1.06 -23.28
C PHE A 779 -14.85 -0.04 -24.19
N GLY A 780 -15.41 1.16 -24.30
CA GLY A 780 -14.94 2.21 -25.22
C GLY A 780 -15.50 2.09 -26.64
N HIS A 781 -16.39 1.12 -26.90
CA HIS A 781 -17.13 1.07 -28.18
C HIS A 781 -17.94 2.34 -28.42
N TYR A 782 -18.50 2.90 -27.35
CA TYR A 782 -19.23 4.18 -27.37
C TYR A 782 -18.41 5.30 -26.75
N PRO A 783 -18.71 6.59 -27.09
CA PRO A 783 -18.01 7.73 -26.52
C PRO A 783 -18.27 7.83 -25.00
N LEU A 784 -17.20 7.91 -24.20
CA LEU A 784 -17.31 7.93 -22.73
C LEU A 784 -18.17 9.07 -22.21
N ASN A 785 -18.07 10.27 -22.80
CA ASN A 785 -18.91 11.41 -22.44
C ASN A 785 -20.40 11.27 -22.86
N ARG A 786 -20.82 10.09 -23.28
CA ARG A 786 -22.21 9.73 -23.52
C ARG A 786 -22.66 8.57 -22.65
N THR A 787 -21.79 7.64 -22.33
CA THR A 787 -22.15 6.38 -21.67
C THR A 787 -21.60 6.24 -20.23
N THR A 788 -20.67 7.08 -19.77
CA THR A 788 -20.15 6.99 -18.40
C THR A 788 -21.26 7.13 -17.34
N TRP A 789 -22.14 8.11 -17.49
CA TRP A 789 -23.27 8.28 -16.56
C TRP A 789 -24.20 7.05 -16.54
N TRP A 790 -24.36 6.39 -17.69
CA TRP A 790 -25.16 5.17 -17.78
C TRP A 790 -24.45 4.03 -17.05
N ALA A 791 -23.22 3.72 -17.42
CA ALA A 791 -22.48 2.58 -16.90
C ALA A 791 -22.29 2.66 -15.36
N GLU A 792 -21.82 3.81 -14.86
CA GLU A 792 -21.61 3.98 -13.42
C GLU A 792 -22.90 4.15 -12.64
N GLY A 793 -23.87 4.86 -13.23
CA GLY A 793 -25.17 5.07 -12.60
C GLY A 793 -26.00 3.81 -12.48
N ILE A 794 -25.99 2.93 -13.50
CA ILE A 794 -26.71 1.66 -13.44
C ILE A 794 -26.04 0.71 -12.46
N ALA A 795 -24.70 0.68 -12.41
CA ALA A 795 -23.95 -0.11 -11.46
C ALA A 795 -24.30 0.26 -10.02
N GLU A 796 -24.29 1.56 -9.69
CA GLU A 796 -24.68 2.02 -8.36
C GLU A 796 -26.17 1.77 -8.06
N TYR A 797 -27.04 1.99 -9.04
CA TYR A 797 -28.48 1.84 -8.81
C TYR A 797 -28.90 0.39 -8.61
N ILE A 798 -28.40 -0.53 -9.42
CA ILE A 798 -28.72 -1.95 -9.27
C ILE A 798 -28.08 -2.51 -7.99
N ALA A 799 -26.82 -2.18 -7.70
CA ALA A 799 -26.12 -2.66 -6.53
C ALA A 799 -26.73 -2.16 -5.20
N HIS A 800 -27.15 -0.92 -5.16
CA HIS A 800 -27.61 -0.29 -3.91
C HIS A 800 -29.15 -0.12 -3.82
N GLY A 801 -29.85 -0.25 -4.92
CA GLY A 801 -31.28 0.00 -4.97
C GLY A 801 -31.61 1.45 -4.57
N GLN A 802 -32.46 1.60 -3.57
CA GLN A 802 -32.84 2.94 -3.10
C GLN A 802 -31.82 3.60 -2.14
N CYS A 803 -30.88 2.87 -1.60
CA CYS A 803 -29.99 3.30 -0.53
C CYS A 803 -28.50 3.26 -0.92
N PHE A 804 -28.09 4.15 -1.79
CA PHE A 804 -26.67 4.45 -1.99
C PHE A 804 -26.26 5.55 -1.01
N ALA A 805 -25.94 5.17 0.24
CA ALA A 805 -25.81 6.11 1.35
C ALA A 805 -24.72 7.16 1.10
N ARG A 806 -23.52 6.76 0.71
CA ARG A 806 -22.41 7.67 0.38
C ARG A 806 -22.77 8.62 -0.76
N GLY A 807 -23.36 8.10 -1.83
CA GLY A 807 -23.76 8.91 -2.98
C GLY A 807 -24.85 9.91 -2.62
N LEU A 808 -25.84 9.50 -1.84
CA LEU A 808 -26.92 10.37 -1.39
C LEU A 808 -26.45 11.45 -0.40
N ASP A 809 -25.46 11.15 0.43
CA ASP A 809 -24.82 12.16 1.28
C ASP A 809 -24.04 13.19 0.46
N ASN A 810 -23.31 12.78 -0.56
CA ASN A 810 -22.63 13.69 -1.49
C ASN A 810 -23.64 14.63 -2.17
N VAL A 811 -24.74 14.06 -2.70
CA VAL A 811 -25.81 14.83 -3.34
C VAL A 811 -26.46 15.80 -2.35
N ALA A 812 -26.75 15.36 -1.13
CA ALA A 812 -27.40 16.18 -0.10
C ALA A 812 -26.50 17.33 0.39
N ASN A 813 -25.21 17.08 0.53
CA ASN A 813 -24.24 18.06 1.02
C ASN A 813 -23.84 19.10 -0.03
N ARG A 814 -24.14 18.88 -1.32
CA ARG A 814 -23.82 19.84 -2.37
C ARG A 814 -24.78 21.03 -2.35
N PRO A 815 -24.26 22.26 -2.29
CA PRO A 815 -25.12 23.47 -2.29
C PRO A 815 -26.05 23.52 -3.50
N ALA A 816 -27.30 23.99 -3.31
CA ALA A 816 -28.32 23.95 -4.35
C ALA A 816 -27.93 24.67 -5.65
N ASN A 817 -27.15 25.76 -5.54
CA ASN A 817 -26.64 26.52 -6.70
C ASN A 817 -25.45 25.86 -7.40
N GLN A 818 -24.92 24.75 -6.87
CA GLN A 818 -23.80 23.99 -7.44
C GLN A 818 -24.25 22.61 -7.93
N ARG A 819 -25.53 22.27 -7.79
CA ARG A 819 -26.05 20.98 -8.27
C ARG A 819 -26.10 20.96 -9.78
N PRO A 820 -25.68 19.86 -10.41
CA PRO A 820 -25.67 19.74 -11.86
C PRO A 820 -27.10 19.72 -12.42
N THR A 821 -27.24 20.18 -13.63
CA THR A 821 -28.48 19.99 -14.43
C THR A 821 -28.55 18.55 -14.93
N LEU A 822 -29.75 18.06 -15.29
CA LEU A 822 -29.91 16.76 -15.93
C LEU A 822 -29.01 16.64 -17.16
N ALA A 823 -28.97 17.66 -18.01
CA ALA A 823 -28.11 17.68 -19.19
C ALA A 823 -26.60 17.54 -18.85
N ALA A 824 -26.14 18.18 -17.77
CA ALA A 824 -24.75 18.07 -17.34
C ALA A 824 -24.41 16.63 -16.88
N ILE A 825 -25.34 15.96 -16.20
CA ILE A 825 -25.12 14.57 -15.74
C ILE A 825 -25.10 13.60 -16.93
N LEU A 826 -26.04 13.76 -17.88
CA LEU A 826 -26.12 12.88 -19.06
C LEU A 826 -24.91 13.02 -20.03
N HIS A 827 -24.01 13.96 -19.78
CA HIS A 827 -22.78 14.18 -20.54
C HIS A 827 -21.50 14.06 -19.70
N LEU A 828 -21.57 13.38 -18.54
CA LEU A 828 -20.42 13.12 -17.70
C LEU A 828 -19.44 12.16 -18.36
N ASP A 829 -18.17 12.40 -18.09
CA ASP A 829 -17.08 11.42 -18.24
C ASP A 829 -16.24 11.39 -16.96
N TYR A 830 -15.19 10.58 -16.91
CA TYR A 830 -14.37 10.39 -15.72
C TYR A 830 -13.57 11.63 -15.30
N ASP A 831 -13.40 12.62 -16.19
CA ASP A 831 -12.64 13.85 -15.89
C ASP A 831 -13.37 14.76 -14.89
N GLN A 832 -14.70 14.61 -14.72
CA GLN A 832 -15.48 15.37 -13.76
C GLN A 832 -15.35 14.87 -12.30
N GLY A 833 -14.62 13.77 -12.08
CA GLY A 833 -14.32 13.22 -10.75
C GLY A 833 -15.43 12.32 -10.17
N GLY A 834 -15.01 11.45 -9.26
CA GLY A 834 -15.84 10.34 -8.77
C GLY A 834 -17.17 10.76 -8.14
N GLU A 835 -17.24 11.87 -7.37
CA GLU A 835 -18.50 12.35 -6.82
C GLU A 835 -19.55 12.61 -7.91
N MET A 836 -19.13 13.27 -9.00
CA MET A 836 -20.01 13.55 -10.11
C MET A 836 -20.42 12.28 -10.85
N VAL A 837 -19.47 11.44 -11.14
CA VAL A 837 -19.66 10.23 -11.95
C VAL A 837 -20.54 9.20 -11.24
N TYR A 838 -20.26 8.88 -9.97
CA TYR A 838 -21.01 7.85 -9.25
C TYR A 838 -22.28 8.38 -8.62
N SER A 839 -22.18 9.44 -7.79
CA SER A 839 -23.31 9.90 -6.99
C SER A 839 -24.41 10.56 -7.81
N TRP A 840 -24.05 11.39 -8.79
CA TRP A 840 -25.05 12.08 -9.61
C TRP A 840 -25.64 11.19 -10.70
N SER A 841 -24.88 10.30 -11.30
CA SER A 841 -25.39 9.33 -12.26
C SER A 841 -26.42 8.39 -11.63
N TYR A 842 -26.16 7.90 -10.41
CA TYR A 842 -27.13 7.15 -9.63
C TYR A 842 -28.48 7.88 -9.50
N THR A 843 -28.48 9.21 -9.27
CA THR A 843 -29.73 9.95 -9.12
C THR A 843 -30.59 9.94 -10.38
N VAL A 844 -29.99 9.90 -11.56
CA VAL A 844 -30.75 9.82 -12.82
C VAL A 844 -31.45 8.47 -12.95
N HIS A 845 -30.73 7.36 -12.71
CA HIS A 845 -31.35 6.03 -12.74
C HIS A 845 -32.47 5.90 -11.73
N ARG A 846 -32.27 6.46 -10.55
CA ARG A 846 -33.29 6.52 -9.51
C ARG A 846 -34.49 7.36 -9.92
N PHE A 847 -34.27 8.54 -10.50
CA PHE A 847 -35.31 9.42 -11.03
C PHE A 847 -36.19 8.71 -12.06
N LEU A 848 -35.56 8.03 -13.03
CA LEU A 848 -36.27 7.32 -14.09
C LEU A 848 -37.19 6.21 -13.52
N ASN A 849 -36.73 5.51 -12.51
CA ASN A 849 -37.51 4.43 -11.88
C ASN A 849 -38.53 4.96 -10.86
N ASP A 850 -38.19 5.88 -9.99
CA ASP A 850 -39.06 6.40 -8.94
C ASP A 850 -40.25 7.19 -9.50
N THR A 851 -40.12 7.77 -10.71
CA THR A 851 -41.12 8.67 -11.28
C THR A 851 -41.91 8.09 -12.45
N GLY A 852 -41.84 6.75 -12.61
CA GLY A 852 -42.60 6.03 -13.66
C GLY A 852 -42.07 6.23 -15.08
N ARG A 853 -40.80 6.60 -15.21
CA ARG A 853 -40.10 6.75 -16.52
C ARG A 853 -39.31 5.48 -16.92
N GLY A 854 -39.69 4.33 -16.38
CA GLY A 854 -39.04 3.07 -16.70
C GLY A 854 -39.01 2.72 -18.21
N ALA A 855 -39.98 3.18 -18.98
CA ALA A 855 -39.96 3.02 -20.42
C ALA A 855 -38.79 3.73 -21.10
N SER A 856 -38.40 4.94 -20.65
CA SER A 856 -37.21 5.66 -21.14
C SER A 856 -35.94 4.96 -20.71
N TRP A 857 -35.87 4.45 -19.49
CA TRP A 857 -34.76 3.66 -19.00
C TRP A 857 -34.51 2.41 -19.83
N LEU A 858 -35.56 1.64 -20.13
CA LEU A 858 -35.50 0.47 -21.00
C LEU A 858 -35.17 0.84 -22.46
N ALA A 859 -35.67 1.96 -22.96
CA ALA A 859 -35.34 2.43 -24.31
C ALA A 859 -33.85 2.73 -24.48
N LEU A 860 -33.20 3.33 -23.47
CA LEU A 860 -31.75 3.56 -23.45
C LEU A 860 -30.96 2.26 -23.51
N ALA A 861 -31.34 1.27 -22.69
CA ALA A 861 -30.71 -0.06 -22.72
C ALA A 861 -30.92 -0.76 -24.06
N GLN A 862 -32.14 -0.69 -24.63
CA GLN A 862 -32.45 -1.28 -25.91
C GLN A 862 -31.67 -0.65 -27.07
N ALA A 863 -31.45 0.66 -27.03
CA ALA A 863 -30.60 1.36 -27.99
C ALA A 863 -29.17 0.82 -28.00
N LEU A 864 -28.55 0.67 -26.83
CA LEU A 864 -27.17 0.17 -26.68
C LEU A 864 -27.02 -1.32 -27.07
N ARG A 865 -28.10 -2.12 -27.10
CA ARG A 865 -28.08 -3.52 -27.56
C ARG A 865 -27.93 -3.65 -29.08
N ASN A 866 -28.13 -2.59 -29.81
CA ASN A 866 -28.10 -2.62 -31.28
C ASN A 866 -26.67 -2.81 -31.79
N PRO A 867 -26.39 -3.85 -32.61
CA PRO A 867 -25.05 -4.08 -33.17
C PRO A 867 -24.63 -3.03 -34.17
N ASP A 868 -25.54 -2.22 -34.74
CA ASP A 868 -25.19 -1.07 -35.55
C ASP A 868 -24.91 0.10 -34.63
N ARG A 869 -23.61 0.40 -34.45
CA ARG A 869 -23.11 1.47 -33.57
C ARG A 869 -23.72 2.85 -33.92
N GLN A 870 -23.87 3.17 -35.19
CA GLN A 870 -24.38 4.46 -35.60
C GLN A 870 -25.89 4.58 -35.23
N GLN A 871 -26.65 3.56 -35.45
CA GLN A 871 -28.06 3.52 -35.08
C GLN A 871 -28.22 3.48 -33.57
N ALA A 872 -27.42 2.69 -32.86
CA ALA A 872 -27.41 2.63 -31.39
C ALA A 872 -27.20 4.01 -30.77
N MET A 873 -26.17 4.72 -31.22
CA MET A 873 -25.89 6.06 -30.71
C MET A 873 -26.96 7.08 -31.11
N SER A 874 -27.49 6.99 -32.32
CA SER A 874 -28.58 7.88 -32.74
C SER A 874 -29.85 7.72 -31.90
N ASP A 875 -30.20 6.46 -31.59
CA ASP A 875 -31.36 6.15 -30.76
C ASP A 875 -31.13 6.54 -29.31
N PHE A 876 -29.94 6.26 -28.78
CA PHE A 876 -29.55 6.60 -27.42
C PHE A 876 -29.51 8.13 -27.21
N GLU A 877 -28.84 8.86 -28.09
CA GLU A 877 -28.78 10.34 -28.03
C GLU A 877 -30.15 10.97 -28.24
N GLY A 878 -30.97 10.42 -29.12
CA GLY A 878 -32.34 10.86 -29.29
C GLY A 878 -33.18 10.73 -28.03
N GLU A 879 -32.97 9.67 -27.24
CA GLU A 879 -33.61 9.50 -25.94
C GLU A 879 -33.04 10.46 -24.88
N LEU A 880 -31.72 10.71 -24.87
CA LEU A 880 -31.11 11.72 -24.00
C LEU A 880 -31.68 13.12 -24.27
N ASP A 881 -31.75 13.51 -25.55
CA ASP A 881 -32.29 14.80 -25.96
C ASP A 881 -33.75 14.94 -25.53
N ARG A 882 -34.54 13.88 -25.62
CA ARG A 882 -35.94 13.85 -25.15
C ARG A 882 -36.02 14.02 -23.64
N LEU A 883 -35.20 13.31 -22.88
CA LEU A 883 -35.14 13.47 -21.42
C LEU A 883 -34.72 14.88 -21.02
N ILE A 884 -33.73 15.44 -21.68
CA ILE A 884 -33.28 16.82 -21.40
C ILE A 884 -34.40 17.82 -21.68
N ALA A 885 -35.07 17.70 -22.81
CA ALA A 885 -36.10 18.64 -23.24
C ALA A 885 -37.37 18.56 -22.37
N ASN A 886 -37.75 17.36 -21.94
CA ASN A 886 -39.05 17.17 -21.29
C ASN A 886 -38.96 17.00 -19.77
N ASP A 887 -37.80 16.55 -19.25
CA ASP A 887 -37.69 16.09 -17.87
C ASP A 887 -36.72 16.90 -17.00
N SER A 888 -36.00 17.87 -17.54
CA SER A 888 -35.02 18.66 -16.77
C SER A 888 -35.62 19.33 -15.55
N ASP A 889 -36.78 20.01 -15.70
CA ASP A 889 -37.45 20.65 -14.60
C ASP A 889 -38.07 19.64 -13.62
N ALA A 890 -38.60 18.53 -14.15
CA ALA A 890 -39.14 17.44 -13.34
C ALA A 890 -38.04 16.77 -12.48
N TYR A 891 -36.86 16.55 -13.04
CA TYR A 891 -35.70 16.02 -12.32
C TYR A 891 -35.30 16.95 -11.17
N GLN A 892 -35.15 18.26 -11.42
CA GLN A 892 -34.77 19.22 -10.39
C GLN A 892 -35.83 19.30 -9.28
N ALA A 893 -37.10 19.25 -9.67
CA ALA A 893 -38.22 19.28 -8.72
C ALA A 893 -38.24 18.00 -7.87
N TRP A 894 -38.10 16.83 -8.47
CA TRP A 894 -38.01 15.55 -7.77
C TRP A 894 -36.80 15.49 -6.82
N LEU A 895 -35.62 15.90 -7.27
CA LEU A 895 -34.40 15.96 -6.45
C LEU A 895 -34.66 16.76 -5.17
N ALA A 896 -35.26 17.95 -5.28
CA ALA A 896 -35.46 18.86 -4.16
C ALA A 896 -36.64 18.47 -3.26
N ARG A 897 -37.75 17.95 -3.83
CA ARG A 897 -39.01 17.73 -3.09
C ARG A 897 -39.20 16.29 -2.64
N ASP A 898 -38.61 15.35 -3.35
CA ASP A 898 -38.82 13.92 -3.10
C ASP A 898 -37.55 13.22 -2.62
N LEU A 899 -36.44 13.23 -3.39
CA LEU A 899 -35.24 12.48 -3.06
C LEU A 899 -34.54 12.99 -1.80
N LEU A 900 -34.24 14.28 -1.72
CA LEU A 900 -33.50 14.81 -0.58
C LEU A 900 -34.27 14.75 0.74
N PRO A 901 -35.60 15.07 0.80
CA PRO A 901 -36.38 14.84 2.00
C PRO A 901 -36.48 13.35 2.36
N TRP A 902 -36.65 12.48 1.35
CA TRP A 902 -36.66 11.05 1.58
C TRP A 902 -35.32 10.56 2.21
N TRP A 903 -34.18 11.00 1.69
CA TRP A 903 -32.87 10.66 2.23
C TRP A 903 -32.73 11.12 3.67
N GLN A 904 -33.06 12.35 3.97
CA GLN A 904 -33.01 12.87 5.34
C GLN A 904 -33.87 12.06 6.33
N ALA A 905 -35.01 11.52 5.88
CA ALA A 905 -35.89 10.71 6.70
C ALA A 905 -35.42 9.24 6.82
N ASN A 906 -34.64 8.71 5.87
CA ASN A 906 -34.32 7.28 5.78
C ASN A 906 -32.85 6.92 5.99
N LYS A 907 -31.96 7.90 6.02
CA LYS A 907 -30.50 7.63 6.14
C LYS A 907 -30.09 6.83 7.39
N GLU A 908 -30.90 6.88 8.44
CA GLU A 908 -30.66 6.14 9.67
C GLU A 908 -31.47 4.82 9.75
N SER A 909 -32.22 4.49 8.71
CA SER A 909 -33.01 3.24 8.67
C SER A 909 -32.10 2.02 8.52
N ASP A 910 -32.52 0.88 9.06
CA ASP A 910 -31.78 -0.37 8.95
C ASP A 910 -31.58 -0.81 7.49
N ALA A 911 -32.52 -0.46 6.60
CA ALA A 911 -32.43 -0.73 5.17
C ALA A 911 -31.31 0.07 4.48
N CYS A 912 -30.96 1.25 5.00
CA CYS A 912 -29.90 2.09 4.43
C CYS A 912 -28.55 1.95 5.15
N LYS A 913 -28.54 1.69 6.47
CA LYS A 913 -27.30 1.47 7.24
C LYS A 913 -26.51 0.22 6.85
N GLY A 914 -27.17 -0.80 6.32
CA GLY A 914 -26.55 -2.04 5.88
C GLY A 914 -26.01 -2.01 4.44
N ASN A 915 -26.34 -0.99 3.67
CA ASN A 915 -26.13 -0.98 2.23
C ASN A 915 -24.83 -0.27 1.77
N ASP A 916 -24.05 0.32 2.70
CA ASP A 916 -22.66 0.79 2.43
C ASP A 916 -21.67 -0.37 2.20
N SER A 917 -22.21 -1.56 2.11
CA SER A 917 -21.41 -2.77 1.93
C SER A 917 -20.83 -2.95 0.53
N ALA A 918 -21.21 -2.10 -0.43
CA ALA A 918 -20.73 -2.23 -1.79
C ALA A 918 -19.52 -1.31 -2.11
N HIS A 919 -19.14 -0.39 -1.20
CA HIS A 919 -17.93 0.47 -1.35
C HIS A 919 -17.14 0.55 -0.08
#